data_4c3b7798ef2b523771816f9eb0fe9aae
#
_entry.id   4c3b7798ef2b523771816f9eb0fe9aae
#
_cell.length_a   1.000
_cell.length_b   1.000
_cell.length_c   1.000
_cell.angle_alpha   90.00
_cell.angle_beta   90.00
_cell.angle_gamma   90.00
#
_symmetry.space_group_name_H-M   'P 1'
#
loop_
_entity.id
_entity.type
_entity.pdbx_description
1 polymer ?
#
loop_
_entity_poly.entity_id
_entity_poly.type
_entity_poly.pdbx_seq_one_letter_code
_entity_poly.pdbx_strand_id
1 'polypeptide(L)'
;MGTFNYDLVKDPTYFNDNRVAAHSDHKYYASVEAMEQDVNNFRHSLNGLWKFHYAKNYNSTIPGFEKTEYCCKSWDDIRVPAHIQMEGYDVPQYANVQYPWEGREEVELGQIPERFNPVASYVKYFEVPEEMEGKKVFISFQGAESGIAVWLNGNFVGYSEDTFTPSEFELTPYLKEGENKLAAQVFKWTSSSWCEDQDFFRFSGIYRDVYLYAIPEVHVSDVKIQTLLDDTFTKADLVIDTKATKAGKVKITLSKDGKELQSVEETLAEESQYVMKVENPELWSAESPVLYDLLLEVMDENGQVTEVIPQRVGFRRFEMKDSIMMLNGKRIVFKGVNRHEFSSVSGRVVSREELIKDLVTMKQNNINAIRTCHYPDAVGIYELCDEYGIYMIAECNLESHGSWDISAEQTGDFSKVVPCDRPEWMDMMLDRVNSMYQRDKNHPAILIWSCGNEAFGGKVIYEMSQLYHKMDPNRLVHYEGVCHDRRYNDTSDMESQMYPSVDDIKAFLEKDRSKPFICCEYTHAMGNSCGGMHKYTDLTDTEPSYQGGFIWDYIDQSIYKKDRYGKEFQAYGGDFNDRPCDYNFSGNGIAYGGERDASPKMQDVKFNYQNISAKVEKDQVTIVNKNLFINTDTFDCFVVLAKDGKEVKEVPMETHVAPLSEETVSLPIPVQTLPGEYAVTVSFRLKEDTVWAKRGHEVAFGQGVYKVEAPAKAVKPARFEVIRSGHDFGVRGENFDVLFSYLNGGLASYRYGGVEMIQMIPRPNFWRAPVDNDNGSLMQMRCGQWKLASMYLSHKYPTGGHYPGMHIPEIEVLDDSAKITFTYAMPTTPATECKLSYQVYGDGSIRTTLTYDPVEGLGDMPEFGVMFKFDADYDNVTWYGMGPEETYVDRCEGAKLGIYRNKVEDNMAKYMVPQECGNKVGVRWASVTDRKGRGMLFTGDAMEFSALPYTPHEMENAMHPFELPQVHYTVVRVSKQQMGIAGDDSWGAKPLPEYLIKTDEKMEFTFTFKGI
;
A
#
# COMPACT_ATOMS: atom_id res chain seq x y z
N MET A 1 -36.51 33.66 3.47
CA MET A 1 -35.39 33.11 2.71
C MET A 1 -34.13 33.42 3.50
N GLY A 2 -33.40 32.42 3.94
CA GLY A 2 -32.16 32.58 4.69
C GLY A 2 -31.08 33.19 3.79
N THR A 3 -30.23 34.01 4.35
CA THR A 3 -28.98 34.45 3.72
C THR A 3 -27.86 33.70 4.39
N PHE A 4 -26.94 33.14 3.57
CA PHE A 4 -25.74 32.50 4.08
C PHE A 4 -24.90 33.50 4.89
N ASN A 5 -24.46 33.08 6.07
CA ASN A 5 -23.56 33.86 6.91
C ASN A 5 -22.24 33.09 7.08
N TYR A 6 -21.14 33.64 6.54
CA TYR A 6 -19.81 33.01 6.63
C TYR A 6 -19.33 32.76 8.07
N ASP A 7 -19.74 33.57 9.05
CA ASP A 7 -19.32 33.35 10.43
C ASP A 7 -19.81 32.01 11.00
N LEU A 8 -20.84 31.40 10.40
CA LEU A 8 -21.33 30.07 10.79
C LEU A 8 -20.36 28.95 10.39
N VAL A 9 -19.51 29.16 9.38
CA VAL A 9 -18.47 28.20 8.97
C VAL A 9 -17.44 27.93 10.08
N LYS A 10 -17.39 28.80 11.10
CA LYS A 10 -16.51 28.71 12.26
C LYS A 10 -17.18 28.02 13.47
N ASP A 11 -18.42 27.58 13.34
CA ASP A 11 -19.21 27.01 14.42
C ASP A 11 -19.40 25.49 14.21
N PRO A 12 -18.78 24.62 15.03
CA PRO A 12 -18.91 23.18 14.88
C PRO A 12 -20.33 22.64 15.06
N THR A 13 -21.25 23.45 15.58
CA THR A 13 -22.68 23.08 15.68
C THR A 13 -23.48 23.38 14.41
N TYR A 14 -22.91 24.12 13.45
CA TYR A 14 -23.51 24.45 12.15
C TYR A 14 -22.79 23.76 11.02
N PHE A 15 -23.09 22.50 10.76
CA PHE A 15 -22.47 21.66 9.76
C PHE A 15 -23.38 21.32 8.57
N ASN A 16 -24.67 21.64 8.64
CA ASN A 16 -25.60 21.56 7.49
C ASN A 16 -26.78 22.54 7.63
N ASP A 17 -27.32 22.95 6.49
CA ASP A 17 -28.57 23.75 6.40
C ASP A 17 -29.28 23.33 5.12
N ASN A 18 -30.57 22.98 5.24
CA ASN A 18 -31.44 22.52 4.13
C ASN A 18 -30.91 21.29 3.34
N ARG A 19 -29.95 20.54 3.87
CA ARG A 19 -29.46 19.33 3.24
C ARG A 19 -30.52 18.23 3.31
N VAL A 20 -30.69 17.47 2.23
CA VAL A 20 -31.55 16.28 2.19
C VAL A 20 -31.05 15.25 3.21
N ALA A 21 -31.97 14.57 3.89
CA ALA A 21 -31.61 13.50 4.80
C ALA A 21 -30.84 12.40 4.08
N ALA A 22 -29.79 11.87 4.72
CA ALA A 22 -28.98 10.80 4.15
C ALA A 22 -29.82 9.56 3.86
N HIS A 23 -29.57 8.91 2.73
CA HIS A 23 -30.30 7.75 2.22
C HIS A 23 -29.36 6.79 1.48
N SER A 24 -29.85 5.61 1.11
CA SER A 24 -29.07 4.63 0.35
C SER A 24 -28.69 5.16 -1.04
N ASP A 25 -27.48 4.82 -1.46
CA ASP A 25 -27.01 5.12 -2.83
C ASP A 25 -27.51 4.05 -3.81
N HIS A 26 -28.80 4.03 -4.04
CA HIS A 26 -29.38 3.15 -5.02
C HIS A 26 -29.69 3.89 -6.34
N LYS A 27 -29.41 3.21 -7.45
CA LYS A 27 -29.81 3.67 -8.78
C LYS A 27 -31.26 3.31 -9.03
N TYR A 28 -31.97 4.16 -9.76
CA TYR A 28 -33.32 3.85 -10.22
C TYR A 28 -33.52 4.36 -11.65
N TYR A 29 -34.33 3.66 -12.41
CA TYR A 29 -34.56 3.84 -13.85
C TYR A 29 -36.05 3.94 -14.14
N ALA A 30 -36.43 4.52 -15.28
CA ALA A 30 -37.82 4.68 -15.65
C ALA A 30 -38.49 3.35 -16.09
N SER A 31 -37.72 2.37 -16.53
CA SER A 31 -38.19 1.04 -16.93
C SER A 31 -37.06 0.01 -16.87
N VAL A 32 -37.41 -1.27 -17.01
CA VAL A 32 -36.45 -2.37 -17.11
C VAL A 32 -35.59 -2.21 -18.37
N GLU A 33 -36.15 -1.81 -19.49
CA GLU A 33 -35.37 -1.58 -20.72
C GLU A 33 -34.39 -0.43 -20.58
N ALA A 34 -34.74 0.66 -19.87
CA ALA A 34 -33.84 1.76 -19.58
C ALA A 34 -32.68 1.31 -18.65
N MET A 35 -32.98 0.46 -17.67
CA MET A 35 -31.99 -0.14 -16.77
C MET A 35 -31.02 -1.05 -17.55
N GLU A 36 -31.52 -1.95 -18.42
CA GLU A 36 -30.68 -2.85 -19.23
C GLU A 36 -29.76 -2.10 -20.21
N GLN A 37 -30.16 -0.92 -20.65
CA GLN A 37 -29.38 -0.06 -21.53
C GLN A 37 -28.51 0.93 -20.76
N ASP A 38 -28.57 0.96 -19.44
CA ASP A 38 -27.93 1.94 -18.54
C ASP A 38 -28.29 3.40 -18.93
N VAL A 39 -29.52 3.65 -19.34
CA VAL A 39 -30.04 4.98 -19.69
C VAL A 39 -30.86 5.51 -18.51
N ASN A 40 -30.26 6.36 -17.72
CA ASN A 40 -30.91 6.93 -16.54
C ASN A 40 -31.53 8.29 -16.84
N ASN A 41 -32.86 8.31 -17.08
CA ASN A 41 -33.65 9.52 -17.34
C ASN A 41 -33.91 10.37 -16.08
N PHE A 42 -33.63 9.84 -14.90
CA PHE A 42 -33.79 10.56 -13.63
C PHE A 42 -32.53 11.26 -13.16
N ARG A 43 -31.38 10.99 -13.77
CA ARG A 43 -30.08 11.58 -13.38
C ARG A 43 -29.45 12.30 -14.57
N HIS A 44 -28.99 13.54 -14.37
CA HIS A 44 -28.30 14.33 -15.39
C HIS A 44 -26.99 14.90 -14.84
N SER A 45 -25.87 14.52 -15.45
CA SER A 45 -24.54 14.96 -15.03
C SER A 45 -24.32 16.45 -15.25
N LEU A 46 -23.80 17.15 -14.26
CA LEU A 46 -23.30 18.51 -14.36
C LEU A 46 -21.78 18.57 -14.42
N ASN A 47 -21.10 17.45 -14.51
CA ASN A 47 -19.65 17.38 -14.68
C ASN A 47 -19.19 18.18 -15.93
N GLY A 48 -17.89 18.43 -16.01
CA GLY A 48 -17.27 19.16 -17.12
C GLY A 48 -16.83 20.55 -16.70
N LEU A 49 -16.91 21.55 -17.60
CA LEU A 49 -16.40 22.89 -17.32
C LEU A 49 -17.42 23.75 -16.55
N TRP A 50 -16.95 24.36 -15.47
CA TRP A 50 -17.67 25.35 -14.67
C TRP A 50 -16.92 26.66 -14.71
N LYS A 51 -17.61 27.81 -14.58
CA LYS A 51 -16.99 29.10 -14.35
C LYS A 51 -16.43 29.17 -12.95
N PHE A 52 -15.24 29.76 -12.81
CA PHE A 52 -14.46 29.65 -11.59
C PHE A 52 -13.78 30.95 -11.21
N HIS A 53 -13.76 31.24 -9.91
CA HIS A 53 -12.99 32.34 -9.32
C HIS A 53 -12.33 31.87 -8.02
N TYR A 54 -11.00 31.99 -7.95
CA TYR A 54 -10.21 31.71 -6.77
C TYR A 54 -10.04 32.94 -5.89
N ALA A 55 -10.23 32.78 -4.58
CA ALA A 55 -9.91 33.78 -3.57
C ALA A 55 -9.06 33.17 -2.47
N LYS A 56 -8.01 33.86 -2.01
CA LYS A 56 -7.12 33.37 -0.94
C LYS A 56 -7.79 33.30 0.43
N ASN A 57 -8.92 33.99 0.62
CA ASN A 57 -9.77 33.98 1.81
C ASN A 57 -11.15 34.57 1.46
N TYR A 58 -12.10 34.44 2.36
CA TYR A 58 -13.46 34.92 2.16
C TYR A 58 -13.55 36.42 1.89
N ASN A 59 -12.76 37.25 2.54
CA ASN A 59 -12.76 38.71 2.35
C ASN A 59 -12.27 39.14 0.96
N SER A 60 -11.62 38.23 0.23
CA SER A 60 -11.14 38.46 -1.14
C SER A 60 -12.10 37.90 -2.19
N THR A 61 -13.23 37.31 -1.83
CA THR A 61 -14.25 36.82 -2.75
C THR A 61 -14.99 37.96 -3.43
N ILE A 62 -15.71 37.68 -4.51
CA ILE A 62 -16.55 38.67 -5.22
C ILE A 62 -17.94 38.66 -4.59
N PRO A 63 -18.33 39.71 -3.86
CA PRO A 63 -19.65 39.75 -3.21
C PRO A 63 -20.77 39.79 -4.25
N GLY A 64 -21.85 39.03 -4.01
CA GLY A 64 -23.04 39.07 -4.87
C GLY A 64 -22.89 38.36 -6.20
N PHE A 65 -21.80 37.58 -6.38
CA PHE A 65 -21.58 36.81 -7.62
C PHE A 65 -22.69 35.78 -7.87
N GLU A 66 -23.36 35.32 -6.84
CA GLU A 66 -24.46 34.35 -6.86
C GLU A 66 -25.74 34.97 -7.51
N LYS A 67 -25.88 36.29 -7.49
CA LYS A 67 -27.06 36.99 -8.01
C LYS A 67 -27.16 36.84 -9.52
N THR A 68 -28.39 36.82 -10.01
CA THR A 68 -28.68 36.72 -11.47
C THR A 68 -28.16 37.90 -12.28
N GLU A 69 -28.11 39.10 -11.65
CA GLU A 69 -27.61 40.32 -12.31
C GLU A 69 -26.09 40.30 -12.52
N TYR A 70 -25.35 39.51 -11.75
CA TYR A 70 -23.90 39.41 -11.90
C TYR A 70 -23.55 38.33 -12.95
N CYS A 71 -22.90 38.73 -14.04
CA CYS A 71 -22.51 37.79 -15.10
C CYS A 71 -21.12 37.20 -14.86
N CYS A 72 -21.06 35.88 -14.60
CA CYS A 72 -19.82 35.16 -14.41
C CYS A 72 -19.26 34.48 -15.69
N LYS A 73 -19.88 34.70 -16.87
CA LYS A 73 -19.49 34.01 -18.12
C LYS A 73 -18.06 34.34 -18.60
N SER A 74 -17.46 35.41 -18.07
CA SER A 74 -16.07 35.80 -18.37
C SER A 74 -15.04 35.28 -17.34
N TRP A 75 -15.49 34.59 -16.34
CA TRP A 75 -14.59 33.93 -15.36
C TRP A 75 -13.79 32.79 -16.01
N ASP A 76 -12.72 32.37 -15.38
CA ASP A 76 -11.96 31.18 -15.79
C ASP A 76 -12.87 29.95 -15.88
N ASP A 77 -12.42 28.95 -16.61
CA ASP A 77 -13.05 27.65 -16.67
C ASP A 77 -12.23 26.66 -15.83
N ILE A 78 -12.90 25.87 -14.98
CA ILE A 78 -12.31 24.79 -14.21
C ILE A 78 -13.06 23.49 -14.48
N ARG A 79 -12.36 22.36 -14.45
CA ARG A 79 -13.00 21.04 -14.54
C ARG A 79 -13.68 20.69 -13.21
N VAL A 80 -14.82 20.02 -13.28
CA VAL A 80 -15.52 19.36 -12.18
C VAL A 80 -15.86 17.94 -12.66
N PRO A 81 -15.48 16.90 -11.94
CA PRO A 81 -14.77 16.91 -10.66
C PRO A 81 -13.27 17.22 -10.82
N ALA A 82 -12.71 17.98 -9.89
CA ALA A 82 -11.26 18.19 -9.75
C ALA A 82 -10.93 18.88 -8.40
N HIS A 83 -9.73 18.65 -7.89
CA HIS A 83 -9.14 19.50 -6.87
C HIS A 83 -8.58 20.77 -7.49
N ILE A 84 -8.82 21.93 -6.89
CA ILE A 84 -8.34 23.21 -7.46
C ILE A 84 -6.81 23.26 -7.52
N GLN A 85 -6.12 22.58 -6.62
CA GLN A 85 -4.66 22.48 -6.58
C GLN A 85 -4.09 21.73 -7.79
N MET A 86 -4.84 20.75 -8.31
CA MET A 86 -4.47 20.00 -9.51
C MET A 86 -4.81 20.78 -10.82
N GLU A 87 -5.62 21.83 -10.73
CA GLU A 87 -5.98 22.72 -11.82
C GLU A 87 -5.14 24.02 -11.85
N GLY A 88 -4.16 24.14 -10.94
CA GLY A 88 -3.23 25.28 -10.93
C GLY A 88 -3.62 26.44 -10.02
N TYR A 89 -4.62 26.26 -9.16
CA TYR A 89 -5.02 27.23 -8.14
C TYR A 89 -4.61 26.71 -6.76
N ASP A 90 -3.96 27.55 -5.93
CA ASP A 90 -3.33 27.12 -4.68
C ASP A 90 -2.24 26.04 -4.93
N VAL A 91 -1.76 25.35 -3.92
CA VAL A 91 -0.75 24.30 -4.05
C VAL A 91 -1.15 23.05 -3.25
N PRO A 92 -0.82 21.85 -3.77
CA PRO A 92 -0.89 20.64 -2.95
C PRO A 92 0.01 20.81 -1.72
N GLN A 93 -0.47 20.42 -0.55
CA GLN A 93 0.30 20.45 0.70
C GLN A 93 0.18 19.08 1.34
N TYR A 94 1.33 18.47 1.66
CA TYR A 94 1.35 17.23 2.42
C TYR A 94 1.78 17.50 3.87
N ALA A 95 0.89 17.23 4.79
CA ALA A 95 1.19 17.26 6.23
C ALA A 95 0.55 16.03 6.89
N ASN A 96 1.33 15.36 7.74
CA ASN A 96 0.93 14.18 8.48
C ASN A 96 0.21 14.58 9.80
N VAL A 97 0.96 14.69 10.88
CA VAL A 97 0.42 14.86 12.26
C VAL A 97 -0.10 16.27 12.53
N GLN A 98 0.45 17.27 11.87
CA GLN A 98 0.19 18.68 12.14
C GLN A 98 -0.94 19.23 11.28
N TYR A 99 -1.76 20.10 11.84
CA TYR A 99 -2.73 20.83 11.03
C TYR A 99 -2.04 21.69 9.96
N PRO A 100 -2.61 21.81 8.76
CA PRO A 100 -1.96 22.48 7.63
C PRO A 100 -1.73 23.98 7.82
N TRP A 101 -2.39 24.61 8.78
CA TRP A 101 -2.24 26.03 9.14
C TRP A 101 -1.27 26.30 10.27
N GLU A 102 -0.73 25.27 10.93
CA GLU A 102 0.19 25.45 12.07
C GLU A 102 1.44 26.27 11.70
N GLY A 103 1.86 27.10 12.62
CA GLY A 103 2.99 28.00 12.40
C GLY A 103 2.74 29.15 11.41
N ARG A 104 1.58 29.21 10.75
CA ARG A 104 1.18 30.24 9.80
C ARG A 104 0.22 31.26 10.40
N GLU A 105 -0.75 30.78 11.16
CA GLU A 105 -1.75 31.59 11.82
C GLU A 105 -2.09 30.96 13.17
N GLU A 106 -2.26 31.77 14.22
CA GLU A 106 -2.72 31.28 15.50
C GLU A 106 -4.23 31.12 15.43
N VAL A 107 -4.70 29.89 15.53
CA VAL A 107 -6.11 29.51 15.39
C VAL A 107 -6.57 28.89 16.71
N GLU A 108 -7.61 29.47 17.30
CA GLU A 108 -8.26 28.91 18.50
C GLU A 108 -9.09 27.67 18.09
N LEU A 109 -9.27 26.76 19.03
CA LEU A 109 -10.02 25.54 18.84
C LEU A 109 -11.43 25.78 18.26
N GLY A 110 -11.74 25.08 17.18
CA GLY A 110 -13.01 25.23 16.46
C GLY A 110 -13.07 26.43 15.51
N GLN A 111 -12.08 27.34 15.58
CA GLN A 111 -11.96 28.45 14.64
C GLN A 111 -11.19 28.03 13.37
N ILE A 112 -11.19 28.89 12.38
CA ILE A 112 -10.51 28.66 11.09
C ILE A 112 -9.51 29.77 10.80
N PRO A 113 -8.46 29.52 9.99
CA PRO A 113 -7.56 30.57 9.51
C PRO A 113 -8.33 31.67 8.77
N GLU A 114 -7.96 32.95 8.99
CA GLU A 114 -8.60 34.09 8.34
C GLU A 114 -7.74 34.75 7.25
N ARG A 115 -6.41 34.70 7.40
CA ARG A 115 -5.48 35.32 6.44
C ARG A 115 -5.38 34.52 5.18
N PHE A 116 -5.33 33.19 5.33
CA PHE A 116 -5.24 32.25 4.24
C PHE A 116 -6.17 31.07 4.51
N ASN A 117 -7.32 31.10 3.90
CA ASN A 117 -8.30 30.01 3.85
C ASN A 117 -8.98 30.10 2.48
N PRO A 118 -8.42 29.43 1.47
CA PRO A 118 -8.92 29.52 0.09
C PRO A 118 -10.40 29.26 -0.03
N VAL A 119 -11.05 30.09 -0.84
CA VAL A 119 -12.45 29.97 -1.22
C VAL A 119 -12.53 29.82 -2.73
N ALA A 120 -13.11 28.71 -3.16
CA ALA A 120 -13.37 28.40 -4.55
C ALA A 120 -14.82 28.74 -4.90
N SER A 121 -15.04 29.76 -5.75
CA SER A 121 -16.36 30.13 -6.21
C SER A 121 -16.63 29.56 -7.60
N TYR A 122 -17.66 28.74 -7.72
CA TYR A 122 -18.06 28.03 -8.93
C TYR A 122 -19.41 28.54 -9.44
N VAL A 123 -19.57 28.58 -10.78
CA VAL A 123 -20.85 28.84 -11.42
C VAL A 123 -21.08 27.92 -12.60
N LYS A 124 -22.25 27.26 -12.63
CA LYS A 124 -22.74 26.49 -13.75
C LYS A 124 -24.02 27.08 -14.29
N TYR A 125 -24.07 27.32 -15.59
CA TYR A 125 -25.30 27.67 -16.29
C TYR A 125 -25.86 26.40 -16.92
N PHE A 126 -27.14 26.09 -16.68
CA PHE A 126 -27.79 24.90 -17.19
C PHE A 126 -29.26 25.12 -17.44
N GLU A 127 -29.84 24.28 -18.27
CA GLU A 127 -31.29 24.16 -18.45
C GLU A 127 -31.72 22.81 -17.85
N VAL A 128 -32.92 22.77 -17.29
CA VAL A 128 -33.49 21.51 -16.75
C VAL A 128 -33.78 20.60 -17.92
N PRO A 129 -33.31 19.33 -17.90
CA PRO A 129 -33.66 18.36 -18.94
C PRO A 129 -35.17 18.14 -19.06
N GLU A 130 -35.67 17.97 -20.29
CA GLU A 130 -37.11 17.76 -20.59
C GLU A 130 -37.69 16.59 -19.75
N GLU A 131 -36.91 15.54 -19.55
CA GLU A 131 -37.30 14.34 -18.77
C GLU A 131 -37.53 14.66 -17.28
N MET A 132 -36.99 15.78 -16.77
CA MET A 132 -37.12 16.20 -15.37
C MET A 132 -38.20 17.28 -15.20
N GLU A 133 -38.76 17.82 -16.30
CA GLU A 133 -39.81 18.85 -16.20
C GLU A 133 -41.03 18.36 -15.43
N GLY A 134 -41.53 19.21 -14.54
CA GLY A 134 -42.71 18.93 -13.72
C GLY A 134 -42.46 17.93 -12.54
N LYS A 135 -41.25 17.42 -12.39
CA LYS A 135 -40.86 16.61 -11.25
C LYS A 135 -40.15 17.44 -10.18
N LYS A 136 -40.01 16.90 -8.97
CA LYS A 136 -39.09 17.44 -7.98
C LYS A 136 -37.65 17.17 -8.44
N VAL A 137 -36.84 18.21 -8.47
CA VAL A 137 -35.45 18.17 -8.92
C VAL A 137 -34.52 18.52 -7.76
N PHE A 138 -33.50 17.72 -7.61
CA PHE A 138 -32.46 17.86 -6.60
C PHE A 138 -31.09 17.96 -7.26
N ILE A 139 -30.10 18.43 -6.50
CA ILE A 139 -28.70 18.37 -6.89
C ILE A 139 -27.94 17.54 -5.87
N SER A 140 -27.00 16.75 -6.35
CA SER A 140 -26.06 15.98 -5.53
C SER A 140 -24.62 16.37 -5.86
N PHE A 141 -23.88 16.81 -4.83
CA PHE A 141 -22.43 16.93 -4.85
C PHE A 141 -21.88 15.72 -4.11
N GLN A 142 -21.24 14.79 -4.80
CA GLN A 142 -20.78 13.52 -4.22
C GLN A 142 -19.55 13.70 -3.32
N GLY A 143 -18.84 14.83 -3.43
CA GLY A 143 -17.74 15.22 -2.55
C GLY A 143 -17.28 16.65 -2.82
N ALA A 144 -17.20 17.44 -1.76
CA ALA A 144 -16.69 18.81 -1.78
C ALA A 144 -15.86 19.08 -0.53
N GLU A 145 -14.59 19.46 -0.72
CA GLU A 145 -13.62 19.58 0.37
C GLU A 145 -13.40 21.08 0.73
N SER A 146 -13.75 21.49 1.98
CA SER A 146 -14.37 20.72 3.04
C SER A 146 -15.82 21.13 3.31
N GLY A 147 -16.22 22.36 3.06
CA GLY A 147 -17.59 22.85 3.21
C GLY A 147 -18.11 23.53 1.95
N ILE A 148 -19.40 23.36 1.64
CA ILE A 148 -20.04 23.91 0.44
C ILE A 148 -21.31 24.70 0.77
N ALA A 149 -21.38 25.93 0.27
CA ALA A 149 -22.60 26.76 0.23
C ALA A 149 -23.13 26.87 -1.18
N VAL A 150 -24.43 26.73 -1.38
CA VAL A 150 -25.07 26.61 -2.70
C VAL A 150 -26.19 27.65 -2.87
N TRP A 151 -26.24 28.27 -4.07
CA TRP A 151 -27.29 29.19 -4.48
C TRP A 151 -27.83 28.81 -5.88
N LEU A 152 -29.13 28.97 -6.06
CA LEU A 152 -29.75 28.84 -7.37
C LEU A 152 -30.52 30.13 -7.71
N ASN A 153 -30.18 30.73 -8.85
CA ASN A 153 -30.81 31.97 -9.31
C ASN A 153 -30.79 33.09 -8.27
N GLY A 154 -29.72 33.20 -7.48
CA GLY A 154 -29.53 34.18 -6.42
C GLY A 154 -30.19 33.86 -5.07
N ASN A 155 -30.89 32.77 -4.97
CA ASN A 155 -31.49 32.30 -3.70
C ASN A 155 -30.54 31.31 -3.02
N PHE A 156 -30.33 31.48 -1.73
CA PHE A 156 -29.59 30.50 -0.93
C PHE A 156 -30.37 29.19 -0.85
N VAL A 157 -29.74 28.10 -1.26
CA VAL A 157 -30.30 26.75 -1.30
C VAL A 157 -29.96 25.98 -0.02
N GLY A 158 -28.65 25.97 0.35
CA GLY A 158 -28.20 25.24 1.52
C GLY A 158 -26.71 25.25 1.73
N TYR A 159 -26.30 24.62 2.84
CA TYR A 159 -24.91 24.46 3.26
C TYR A 159 -24.67 23.04 3.75
N SER A 160 -23.47 22.50 3.53
CA SER A 160 -23.05 21.22 4.10
C SER A 160 -21.55 21.19 4.32
N GLU A 161 -21.14 20.55 5.41
CA GLU A 161 -19.78 20.09 5.69
C GLU A 161 -19.75 18.55 5.60
N ASP A 162 -18.62 17.92 5.75
CA ASP A 162 -18.25 16.54 5.47
C ASP A 162 -17.77 16.37 4.02
N THR A 163 -16.46 16.29 3.91
CA THR A 163 -15.78 16.20 2.62
C THR A 163 -16.17 14.97 1.80
N PHE A 164 -16.51 13.84 2.44
CA PHE A 164 -16.50 12.51 1.81
C PHE A 164 -17.87 11.87 1.63
N THR A 165 -18.95 12.49 2.10
CA THR A 165 -20.32 12.04 1.86
C THR A 165 -21.10 13.03 1.01
N PRO A 166 -22.18 12.59 0.32
CA PRO A 166 -22.95 13.48 -0.57
C PRO A 166 -23.59 14.65 0.14
N SER A 167 -23.49 15.84 -0.46
CA SER A 167 -24.23 17.05 -0.10
C SER A 167 -25.35 17.25 -1.11
N GLU A 168 -26.61 17.06 -0.69
CA GLU A 168 -27.77 17.05 -1.56
C GLU A 168 -28.81 18.11 -1.16
N PHE A 169 -29.41 18.77 -2.16
CA PHE A 169 -30.33 19.87 -1.93
C PHE A 169 -31.49 19.84 -2.92
N GLU A 170 -32.71 20.18 -2.46
CA GLU A 170 -33.87 20.37 -3.33
C GLU A 170 -33.76 21.70 -4.09
N LEU A 171 -33.79 21.64 -5.41
CA LEU A 171 -33.73 22.80 -6.31
C LEU A 171 -35.10 23.29 -6.76
N THR A 172 -36.12 22.44 -6.72
CA THR A 172 -37.48 22.70 -7.28
C THR A 172 -38.03 24.10 -6.97
N PRO A 173 -37.94 24.61 -5.72
CA PRO A 173 -38.51 25.92 -5.38
C PRO A 173 -37.82 27.13 -6.05
N TYR A 174 -36.61 26.92 -6.56
CA TYR A 174 -35.73 27.97 -7.06
C TYR A 174 -35.52 27.91 -8.59
N LEU A 175 -35.99 26.86 -9.24
CA LEU A 175 -35.87 26.67 -10.69
C LEU A 175 -36.73 27.68 -11.46
N LYS A 176 -36.28 28.04 -12.63
CA LYS A 176 -37.02 28.85 -13.61
C LYS A 176 -36.94 28.23 -14.99
N GLU A 177 -37.84 28.61 -15.87
CA GLU A 177 -37.80 28.23 -17.29
C GLU A 177 -36.56 28.78 -17.97
N GLY A 178 -35.91 27.94 -18.82
CA GLY A 178 -34.68 28.29 -19.55
C GLY A 178 -33.41 28.20 -18.69
N GLU A 179 -32.45 29.08 -18.98
CA GLU A 179 -31.11 29.04 -18.35
C GLU A 179 -31.19 29.38 -16.83
N ASN A 180 -30.77 28.42 -16.00
CA ASN A 180 -30.62 28.57 -14.56
C ASN A 180 -29.14 28.85 -14.23
N LYS A 181 -28.90 29.66 -13.21
CA LYS A 181 -27.59 29.96 -12.68
C LYS A 181 -27.40 29.28 -11.33
N LEU A 182 -26.63 28.21 -11.32
CA LEU A 182 -26.18 27.54 -10.10
C LEU A 182 -24.85 28.14 -9.65
N ALA A 183 -24.76 28.57 -8.42
CA ALA A 183 -23.54 29.10 -7.81
C ALA A 183 -23.18 28.29 -6.59
N ALA A 184 -21.90 28.03 -6.36
CA ALA A 184 -21.40 27.36 -5.18
C ALA A 184 -20.11 28.02 -4.67
N GLN A 185 -19.92 28.05 -3.37
CA GLN A 185 -18.63 28.37 -2.75
C GLN A 185 -18.17 27.16 -1.93
N VAL A 186 -16.92 26.74 -2.18
CA VAL A 186 -16.26 25.71 -1.41
C VAL A 186 -15.17 26.35 -0.58
N PHE A 187 -15.19 26.07 0.73
CA PHE A 187 -14.24 26.56 1.72
C PHE A 187 -13.21 25.47 1.99
N LYS A 188 -11.91 25.80 1.87
CA LYS A 188 -10.84 24.79 2.10
C LYS A 188 -10.87 24.29 3.54
N TRP A 189 -11.05 25.19 4.50
CA TRP A 189 -11.16 24.84 5.91
C TRP A 189 -12.41 25.43 6.54
N THR A 190 -13.05 24.58 7.32
CA THR A 190 -14.24 24.90 8.13
C THR A 190 -13.98 24.46 9.57
N SER A 191 -14.93 24.69 10.48
CA SER A 191 -14.83 24.13 11.84
C SER A 191 -14.66 22.60 11.83
N SER A 192 -15.28 21.91 10.87
CA SER A 192 -15.16 20.46 10.73
C SER A 192 -13.75 19.96 10.36
N SER A 193 -12.91 20.82 9.79
CA SER A 193 -11.54 20.48 9.43
C SER A 193 -10.64 20.11 10.62
N TRP A 194 -11.04 20.47 11.83
CA TRP A 194 -10.40 19.99 13.05
C TRP A 194 -10.54 18.48 13.27
N CYS A 195 -11.51 17.85 12.61
CA CYS A 195 -11.75 16.41 12.61
C CYS A 195 -11.53 15.80 11.22
N GLU A 196 -10.79 16.47 10.35
CA GLU A 196 -10.40 16.03 9.02
C GLU A 196 -8.88 16.23 8.83
N ASP A 197 -8.10 15.75 9.80
CA ASP A 197 -6.64 15.91 9.87
C ASP A 197 -5.89 14.64 9.39
N GLN A 198 -6.43 13.94 8.42
CA GLN A 198 -5.85 12.72 7.89
C GLN A 198 -4.44 12.93 7.33
N ASP A 199 -3.61 11.88 7.41
CA ASP A 199 -2.28 11.82 6.82
C ASP A 199 -2.37 11.70 5.29
N PHE A 200 -2.57 12.83 4.63
CA PHE A 200 -2.71 12.89 3.18
C PHE A 200 -2.40 14.29 2.61
N PHE A 201 -2.35 14.37 1.28
CA PHE A 201 -2.32 15.67 0.62
C PHE A 201 -3.58 16.48 0.89
N ARG A 202 -3.41 17.73 1.32
CA ARG A 202 -4.49 18.69 1.62
C ARG A 202 -4.91 19.37 0.32
N PHE A 203 -6.12 19.06 -0.12
CA PHE A 203 -6.74 19.59 -1.31
C PHE A 203 -7.95 20.47 -0.97
N SER A 204 -8.68 20.90 -1.99
CA SER A 204 -10.00 21.51 -1.87
C SER A 204 -10.70 21.55 -3.24
N GLY A 205 -12.00 21.83 -3.23
CA GLY A 205 -12.82 21.94 -4.41
C GLY A 205 -13.91 20.88 -4.53
N ILE A 206 -14.64 20.87 -5.64
CA ILE A 206 -15.66 19.88 -5.99
C ILE A 206 -14.94 18.75 -6.71
N TYR A 207 -14.59 17.67 -5.99
CA TYR A 207 -13.68 16.63 -6.49
C TYR A 207 -14.35 15.29 -6.82
N ARG A 208 -15.65 15.15 -6.51
CA ARG A 208 -16.46 14.01 -6.96
C ARG A 208 -17.60 14.50 -7.85
N ASP A 209 -18.33 13.58 -8.46
CA ASP A 209 -19.39 13.84 -9.42
C ASP A 209 -20.45 14.83 -8.90
N VAL A 210 -20.97 15.64 -9.82
CA VAL A 210 -22.13 16.49 -9.57
C VAL A 210 -23.21 16.15 -10.59
N TYR A 211 -24.41 15.90 -10.10
CA TYR A 211 -25.56 15.64 -10.99
C TYR A 211 -26.86 16.18 -10.43
N LEU A 212 -27.77 16.52 -11.34
CA LEU A 212 -29.18 16.68 -11.02
C LEU A 212 -29.85 15.32 -10.96
N TYR A 213 -30.78 15.17 -10.05
CA TYR A 213 -31.67 14.01 -10.09
C TYR A 213 -33.13 14.43 -9.86
N ALA A 214 -34.05 13.70 -10.50
CA ALA A 214 -35.47 13.94 -10.38
C ALA A 214 -36.14 12.68 -9.81
N ILE A 215 -37.17 12.84 -9.00
CA ILE A 215 -37.92 11.75 -8.43
C ILE A 215 -39.31 11.66 -9.08
N PRO A 216 -39.80 10.43 -9.39
CA PRO A 216 -41.19 10.24 -9.82
C PRO A 216 -42.19 10.49 -8.69
N GLU A 217 -43.47 10.46 -8.99
CA GLU A 217 -44.51 10.76 -8.00
C GLU A 217 -44.54 9.72 -6.86
N VAL A 218 -44.47 8.40 -7.23
CA VAL A 218 -44.23 7.30 -6.28
C VAL A 218 -42.77 6.92 -6.41
N HIS A 219 -41.97 7.25 -5.40
CA HIS A 219 -40.53 7.08 -5.37
C HIS A 219 -40.08 6.42 -4.07
N VAL A 220 -39.22 5.42 -4.17
CA VAL A 220 -38.54 4.82 -3.01
C VAL A 220 -37.28 5.63 -2.73
N SER A 221 -37.32 6.40 -1.66
CA SER A 221 -36.23 7.30 -1.27
C SER A 221 -35.10 6.60 -0.51
N ASP A 222 -35.37 5.44 0.09
CA ASP A 222 -34.38 4.67 0.84
C ASP A 222 -34.68 3.16 0.76
N VAL A 223 -33.64 2.37 0.58
CA VAL A 223 -33.67 0.91 0.60
C VAL A 223 -32.66 0.39 1.60
N LYS A 224 -33.08 -0.54 2.46
CA LYS A 224 -32.16 -1.31 3.32
C LYS A 224 -32.36 -2.80 3.08
N ILE A 225 -31.27 -3.51 2.81
CA ILE A 225 -31.27 -4.94 2.50
C ILE A 225 -30.49 -5.69 3.58
N GLN A 226 -31.09 -6.74 4.13
CA GLN A 226 -30.44 -7.60 5.11
C GLN A 226 -30.61 -9.07 4.71
N THR A 227 -29.55 -9.85 4.84
CA THR A 227 -29.53 -11.29 4.59
C THR A 227 -29.38 -12.04 5.92
N LEU A 228 -30.48 -12.51 6.49
CA LEU A 228 -30.49 -13.14 7.81
C LEU A 228 -30.43 -14.67 7.63
N LEU A 229 -29.23 -15.23 7.75
CA LEU A 229 -28.98 -16.67 7.65
C LEU A 229 -29.29 -17.38 8.98
N ASP A 230 -29.86 -18.58 8.89
CA ASP A 230 -30.01 -19.48 10.01
C ASP A 230 -28.67 -20.07 10.48
N ASP A 231 -28.66 -20.78 11.61
CA ASP A 231 -27.43 -21.35 12.18
C ASP A 231 -26.83 -22.51 11.36
N THR A 232 -27.59 -23.03 10.42
CA THR A 232 -27.14 -24.09 9.50
C THR A 232 -26.61 -23.53 8.18
N PHE A 233 -26.76 -22.21 7.92
CA PHE A 233 -26.41 -21.52 6.67
C PHE A 233 -27.11 -22.08 5.44
N THR A 234 -28.26 -22.76 5.63
CA THR A 234 -29.04 -23.36 4.56
C THR A 234 -30.34 -22.63 4.27
N LYS A 235 -30.71 -21.68 5.12
CA LYS A 235 -31.90 -20.84 4.94
C LYS A 235 -31.55 -19.40 5.24
N ALA A 236 -32.17 -18.51 4.46
CA ALA A 236 -32.04 -17.06 4.68
C ALA A 236 -33.42 -16.39 4.58
N ASP A 237 -33.62 -15.40 5.44
CA ASP A 237 -34.61 -14.37 5.26
C ASP A 237 -33.94 -13.16 4.59
N LEU A 238 -34.32 -12.85 3.34
CA LEU A 238 -33.96 -11.62 2.66
C LEU A 238 -34.97 -10.56 3.07
N VAL A 239 -34.54 -9.65 3.94
CA VAL A 239 -35.36 -8.56 4.47
C VAL A 239 -35.05 -7.28 3.70
N ILE A 240 -36.12 -6.66 3.19
CA ILE A 240 -36.04 -5.43 2.40
C ILE A 240 -36.91 -4.38 3.06
N ASP A 241 -36.30 -3.35 3.66
CA ASP A 241 -36.97 -2.18 4.18
C ASP A 241 -36.95 -1.07 3.14
N THR A 242 -38.09 -0.41 2.92
CA THR A 242 -38.20 0.72 2.00
C THR A 242 -38.87 1.91 2.66
N LYS A 243 -38.41 3.12 2.27
CA LYS A 243 -39.11 4.37 2.52
C LYS A 243 -39.56 4.97 1.21
N ALA A 244 -40.86 5.27 1.07
CA ALA A 244 -41.44 5.81 -0.15
C ALA A 244 -42.06 7.18 0.05
N THR A 245 -42.07 8.00 -0.99
CA THR A 245 -42.70 9.34 -0.97
C THR A 245 -44.23 9.28 -0.96
N LYS A 246 -44.81 8.17 -1.43
CA LYS A 246 -46.22 7.96 -1.58
C LYS A 246 -46.56 6.49 -1.63
N ALA A 247 -47.76 6.11 -1.22
CA ALA A 247 -48.27 4.74 -1.34
C ALA A 247 -48.43 4.30 -2.80
N GLY A 248 -48.23 3.02 -3.03
CA GLY A 248 -48.33 2.38 -4.36
C GLY A 248 -48.23 0.85 -4.27
N LYS A 249 -47.63 0.23 -5.25
CA LYS A 249 -47.30 -1.17 -5.27
C LYS A 249 -45.86 -1.41 -5.62
N VAL A 250 -45.31 -2.55 -5.24
CA VAL A 250 -43.97 -2.98 -5.65
C VAL A 250 -43.97 -4.44 -6.01
N LYS A 251 -43.35 -4.77 -7.16
CA LYS A 251 -43.02 -6.14 -7.49
C LYS A 251 -41.52 -6.35 -7.22
N ILE A 252 -41.21 -7.34 -6.41
CA ILE A 252 -39.86 -7.67 -5.98
C ILE A 252 -39.47 -9.00 -6.60
N THR A 253 -38.42 -9.02 -7.40
CA THR A 253 -37.92 -10.21 -8.09
C THR A 253 -36.49 -10.49 -7.67
N LEU A 254 -36.23 -11.69 -7.16
CA LEU A 254 -34.89 -12.19 -6.89
C LEU A 254 -34.48 -13.15 -8.01
N SER A 255 -33.33 -12.91 -8.60
CA SER A 255 -32.77 -13.76 -9.66
C SER A 255 -31.29 -14.03 -9.46
N LYS A 256 -30.78 -15.06 -10.16
CA LYS A 256 -29.35 -15.37 -10.20
C LYS A 256 -28.99 -15.87 -11.61
N ASP A 257 -27.87 -15.35 -12.15
CA ASP A 257 -27.40 -15.69 -13.49
C ASP A 257 -28.47 -15.55 -14.58
N GLY A 258 -29.29 -14.50 -14.47
CA GLY A 258 -30.44 -14.23 -15.37
C GLY A 258 -31.64 -15.15 -15.19
N LYS A 259 -31.64 -16.01 -14.18
CA LYS A 259 -32.78 -16.90 -13.89
C LYS A 259 -33.56 -16.41 -12.68
N GLU A 260 -34.84 -16.12 -12.86
CA GLU A 260 -35.78 -15.80 -11.77
C GLU A 260 -35.88 -16.98 -10.80
N LEU A 261 -35.67 -16.70 -9.51
CA LEU A 261 -35.84 -17.67 -8.43
C LEU A 261 -37.15 -17.46 -7.70
N GLN A 262 -37.52 -16.21 -7.45
CA GLN A 262 -38.78 -15.87 -6.75
C GLN A 262 -39.21 -14.46 -7.16
N SER A 263 -40.54 -14.26 -7.26
CA SER A 263 -41.14 -12.95 -7.48
C SER A 263 -42.38 -12.80 -6.62
N VAL A 264 -42.58 -11.62 -6.03
CA VAL A 264 -43.74 -11.27 -5.20
C VAL A 264 -44.22 -9.86 -5.57
N GLU A 265 -45.55 -9.66 -5.53
CA GLU A 265 -46.16 -8.33 -5.67
C GLU A 265 -46.81 -7.94 -4.34
N GLU A 266 -46.47 -6.77 -3.82
CA GLU A 266 -46.83 -6.30 -2.49
C GLU A 266 -47.32 -4.85 -2.51
N THR A 267 -47.96 -4.42 -1.45
CA THR A 267 -48.36 -3.03 -1.24
C THR A 267 -47.14 -2.23 -0.78
N LEU A 268 -46.90 -1.07 -1.39
CA LEU A 268 -45.93 -0.09 -0.95
C LEU A 268 -46.61 0.98 -0.10
N ALA A 269 -46.21 1.10 1.16
CA ALA A 269 -46.57 2.21 2.04
C ALA A 269 -45.39 3.18 2.17
N GLU A 270 -45.56 4.30 2.89
CA GLU A 270 -44.46 5.25 3.16
C GLU A 270 -43.27 4.57 3.86
N GLU A 271 -43.54 3.60 4.73
CA GLU A 271 -42.53 2.69 5.29
C GLU A 271 -43.05 1.25 5.13
N SER A 272 -42.25 0.38 4.54
CA SER A 272 -42.62 -1.02 4.30
C SER A 272 -41.45 -1.94 4.56
N GLN A 273 -41.75 -3.16 4.99
CA GLN A 273 -40.78 -4.25 5.13
C GLN A 273 -41.31 -5.47 4.40
N TYR A 274 -40.45 -6.07 3.55
CA TYR A 274 -40.75 -7.30 2.81
C TYR A 274 -39.74 -8.37 3.23
N VAL A 275 -40.23 -9.63 3.27
CA VAL A 275 -39.36 -10.77 3.62
C VAL A 275 -39.52 -11.85 2.56
N MET A 276 -38.43 -12.19 1.88
CA MET A 276 -38.37 -13.32 0.95
C MET A 276 -37.54 -14.44 1.59
N LYS A 277 -38.09 -15.65 1.61
CA LYS A 277 -37.39 -16.83 2.15
C LYS A 277 -36.59 -17.50 1.05
N VAL A 278 -35.30 -17.70 1.27
CA VAL A 278 -34.37 -18.31 0.33
C VAL A 278 -33.82 -19.61 0.93
N GLU A 279 -34.04 -20.71 0.23
CA GLU A 279 -33.54 -22.03 0.63
C GLU A 279 -32.21 -22.31 -0.08
N ASN A 280 -31.20 -22.76 0.69
CA ASN A 280 -29.86 -23.10 0.23
C ASN A 280 -29.21 -21.99 -0.61
N PRO A 281 -29.10 -20.75 -0.08
CA PRO A 281 -28.44 -19.69 -0.82
C PRO A 281 -26.94 -20.02 -1.00
N GLU A 282 -26.38 -19.68 -2.15
CA GLU A 282 -24.93 -19.67 -2.32
C GLU A 282 -24.36 -18.45 -1.57
N LEU A 283 -23.40 -18.71 -0.69
CA LEU A 283 -22.93 -17.69 0.24
C LEU A 283 -21.84 -16.83 -0.39
N TRP A 284 -21.87 -15.54 -0.10
CA TRP A 284 -20.85 -14.59 -0.50
C TRP A 284 -19.63 -14.67 0.43
N SER A 285 -18.43 -14.67 -0.17
CA SER A 285 -17.13 -14.51 0.52
C SER A 285 -16.09 -13.98 -0.47
N ALA A 286 -14.90 -13.57 0.04
CA ALA A 286 -13.79 -13.18 -0.83
C ALA A 286 -13.28 -14.34 -1.72
N GLU A 287 -13.49 -15.59 -1.30
CA GLU A 287 -13.14 -16.78 -2.08
C GLU A 287 -14.18 -17.11 -3.15
N SER A 288 -15.44 -16.77 -2.89
CA SER A 288 -16.57 -17.00 -3.79
C SER A 288 -17.57 -15.85 -3.68
N PRO A 289 -17.35 -14.74 -4.42
CA PRO A 289 -18.18 -13.53 -4.32
C PRO A 289 -19.50 -13.67 -5.10
N VAL A 290 -20.33 -14.61 -4.70
CA VAL A 290 -21.61 -14.88 -5.34
C VAL A 290 -22.60 -13.77 -5.03
N LEU A 291 -23.12 -13.11 -6.06
CA LEU A 291 -24.13 -12.08 -5.95
C LEU A 291 -25.40 -12.49 -6.68
N TYR A 292 -26.53 -12.14 -6.08
CA TYR A 292 -27.87 -12.27 -6.64
C TYR A 292 -28.35 -10.91 -7.14
N ASP A 293 -29.22 -10.91 -8.12
CA ASP A 293 -29.88 -9.71 -8.64
C ASP A 293 -31.25 -9.56 -7.99
N LEU A 294 -31.46 -8.46 -7.32
CA LEU A 294 -32.73 -8.05 -6.72
C LEU A 294 -33.27 -6.87 -7.51
N LEU A 295 -34.49 -6.98 -8.00
CA LEU A 295 -35.16 -5.95 -8.77
C LEU A 295 -36.45 -5.54 -8.07
N LEU A 296 -36.63 -4.24 -7.81
CA LEU A 296 -37.87 -3.65 -7.32
C LEU A 296 -38.50 -2.85 -8.47
N GLU A 297 -39.67 -3.30 -8.97
CA GLU A 297 -40.48 -2.54 -9.90
C GLU A 297 -41.56 -1.80 -9.11
N VAL A 298 -41.38 -0.49 -8.94
CA VAL A 298 -42.29 0.38 -8.19
C VAL A 298 -43.39 0.89 -9.08
N MET A 299 -44.64 0.80 -8.61
CA MET A 299 -45.83 1.16 -9.37
C MET A 299 -46.72 2.12 -8.59
N ASP A 300 -47.44 2.97 -9.31
CA ASP A 300 -48.53 3.76 -8.77
C ASP A 300 -49.76 2.90 -8.38
N GLU A 301 -50.78 3.55 -7.83
CA GLU A 301 -52.05 2.86 -7.46
C GLU A 301 -52.76 2.19 -8.66
N ASN A 302 -52.50 2.68 -9.88
CA ASN A 302 -53.08 2.14 -11.11
C ASN A 302 -52.30 0.95 -11.68
N GLY A 303 -51.14 0.63 -11.08
CA GLY A 303 -50.24 -0.44 -11.55
C GLY A 303 -49.30 0.01 -12.67
N GLN A 304 -49.13 1.33 -12.90
CA GLN A 304 -48.14 1.83 -13.83
C GLN A 304 -46.79 1.90 -13.15
N VAL A 305 -45.74 1.32 -13.74
CA VAL A 305 -44.38 1.39 -13.27
C VAL A 305 -43.92 2.84 -13.27
N THR A 306 -43.42 3.32 -12.12
CA THR A 306 -42.88 4.66 -11.92
C THR A 306 -41.36 4.69 -11.87
N GLU A 307 -40.76 3.62 -11.33
CA GLU A 307 -39.31 3.41 -11.32
C GLU A 307 -38.97 1.92 -11.14
N VAL A 308 -37.72 1.61 -11.50
CA VAL A 308 -37.14 0.27 -11.37
C VAL A 308 -35.80 0.41 -10.65
N ILE A 309 -35.62 -0.34 -9.56
CA ILE A 309 -34.43 -0.25 -8.69
C ILE A 309 -33.71 -1.61 -8.72
N PRO A 310 -32.55 -1.71 -9.38
CA PRO A 310 -31.69 -2.88 -9.28
C PRO A 310 -30.81 -2.82 -8.02
N GLN A 311 -30.62 -3.98 -7.37
CA GLN A 311 -29.68 -4.14 -6.27
C GLN A 311 -28.94 -5.47 -6.40
N ARG A 312 -27.66 -5.48 -5.98
CA ARG A 312 -26.88 -6.71 -5.86
C ARG A 312 -26.91 -7.20 -4.43
N VAL A 313 -27.15 -8.51 -4.22
CA VAL A 313 -27.32 -9.10 -2.89
C VAL A 313 -26.32 -10.23 -2.69
N GLY A 314 -25.50 -10.14 -1.66
CA GLY A 314 -24.62 -11.22 -1.21
C GLY A 314 -25.13 -11.83 0.11
N PHE A 315 -25.45 -13.13 0.09
CA PHE A 315 -25.87 -13.81 1.31
C PHE A 315 -24.65 -14.16 2.16
N ARG A 316 -24.53 -13.55 3.33
CA ARG A 316 -23.46 -13.85 4.27
C ARG A 316 -23.86 -13.51 5.70
N ARG A 317 -23.23 -14.14 6.70
CA ARG A 317 -23.33 -13.77 8.10
C ARG A 317 -21.93 -13.52 8.65
N PHE A 318 -21.73 -12.34 9.21
CA PHE A 318 -20.50 -11.97 9.92
C PHE A 318 -20.86 -11.69 11.38
N GLU A 319 -20.21 -12.37 12.30
CA GLU A 319 -20.59 -12.32 13.71
C GLU A 319 -19.38 -12.49 14.63
N MET A 320 -19.52 -12.02 15.87
CA MET A 320 -18.61 -12.35 16.97
C MET A 320 -19.12 -13.62 17.67
N LYS A 321 -18.29 -14.64 17.78
CA LYS A 321 -18.58 -15.86 18.51
C LYS A 321 -17.37 -16.28 19.33
N ASP A 322 -17.57 -16.42 20.66
CA ASP A 322 -16.50 -16.82 21.58
C ASP A 322 -15.24 -15.93 21.46
N SER A 323 -15.43 -14.61 21.35
CA SER A 323 -14.38 -13.60 21.12
C SER A 323 -13.55 -13.83 19.84
N ILE A 324 -14.14 -14.44 18.82
CA ILE A 324 -13.56 -14.66 17.50
C ILE A 324 -14.52 -14.13 16.43
N MET A 325 -14.00 -13.38 15.46
CA MET A 325 -14.75 -12.94 14.29
C MET A 325 -14.95 -14.09 13.32
N MET A 326 -16.19 -14.34 12.95
CA MET A 326 -16.60 -15.46 12.10
C MET A 326 -17.33 -14.97 10.87
N LEU A 327 -16.95 -15.48 9.69
CA LEU A 327 -17.68 -15.31 8.46
C LEU A 327 -18.30 -16.66 8.05
N ASN A 328 -19.62 -16.69 7.87
CA ASN A 328 -20.35 -17.91 7.50
C ASN A 328 -19.94 -19.12 8.38
N GLY A 329 -19.79 -18.89 9.66
CA GLY A 329 -19.40 -19.91 10.66
C GLY A 329 -17.93 -20.33 10.66
N LYS A 330 -17.05 -19.63 9.93
CA LYS A 330 -15.60 -19.89 9.90
C LYS A 330 -14.82 -18.71 10.44
N ARG A 331 -13.73 -18.99 11.19
CA ARG A 331 -12.81 -17.94 11.66
C ARG A 331 -12.16 -17.23 10.48
N ILE A 332 -12.37 -15.92 10.37
CA ILE A 332 -11.72 -15.10 9.34
C ILE A 332 -10.33 -14.66 9.77
N VAL A 333 -9.44 -14.49 8.80
CA VAL A 333 -8.15 -13.81 8.94
C VAL A 333 -8.08 -12.71 7.90
N PHE A 334 -7.87 -11.47 8.34
CA PHE A 334 -7.67 -10.33 7.45
C PHE A 334 -6.25 -10.33 6.91
N LYS A 335 -6.15 -10.37 5.60
CA LYS A 335 -4.94 -10.20 4.79
C LYS A 335 -5.10 -8.89 4.06
N GLY A 336 -5.10 -7.82 4.85
CA GLY A 336 -5.59 -6.53 4.45
C GLY A 336 -4.52 -5.53 4.07
N VAL A 337 -5.00 -4.42 3.52
CA VAL A 337 -4.22 -3.22 3.24
C VAL A 337 -5.07 -1.99 3.52
N ASN A 338 -4.46 -0.95 4.06
CA ASN A 338 -5.07 0.38 4.13
C ASN A 338 -5.02 1.00 2.74
N ARG A 339 -6.09 1.67 2.32
CA ARG A 339 -6.16 2.27 0.99
C ARG A 339 -6.64 3.70 1.06
N HIS A 340 -5.72 4.63 0.75
CA HIS A 340 -6.11 5.99 0.38
C HIS A 340 -6.70 6.03 -1.03
N GLU A 341 -7.74 6.83 -1.23
CA GLU A 341 -8.27 7.15 -2.55
C GLU A 341 -7.37 8.18 -3.21
N PHE A 342 -6.41 7.73 -4.02
CA PHE A 342 -5.37 8.59 -4.58
C PHE A 342 -4.97 8.24 -6.01
N SER A 343 -4.69 9.27 -6.81
CA SER A 343 -4.10 9.19 -8.14
C SER A 343 -3.01 10.26 -8.28
N SER A 344 -1.85 9.88 -8.80
CA SER A 344 -0.74 10.81 -9.05
C SER A 344 -1.05 11.91 -10.09
N VAL A 345 -2.14 11.74 -10.83
CA VAL A 345 -2.57 12.69 -11.88
C VAL A 345 -3.62 13.66 -11.39
N SER A 346 -4.51 13.22 -10.53
CA SER A 346 -5.77 13.91 -10.21
C SER A 346 -6.07 14.02 -8.69
N GLY A 347 -5.12 13.61 -7.82
CA GLY A 347 -5.36 13.60 -6.38
C GLY A 347 -6.38 12.56 -5.97
N ARG A 348 -7.42 12.92 -5.21
CA ARG A 348 -8.50 12.00 -4.81
C ARG A 348 -9.62 11.82 -5.84
N VAL A 349 -9.41 12.24 -7.07
CA VAL A 349 -10.32 11.96 -8.20
C VAL A 349 -9.84 10.70 -8.90
N VAL A 350 -10.31 9.54 -8.46
CA VAL A 350 -9.85 8.23 -8.97
C VAL A 350 -10.86 7.68 -9.98
N SER A 351 -10.37 7.31 -11.14
CA SER A 351 -11.21 6.73 -12.20
C SER A 351 -11.60 5.28 -11.90
N ARG A 352 -12.68 4.80 -12.55
CA ARG A 352 -13.11 3.40 -12.41
C ARG A 352 -12.02 2.42 -12.88
N GLU A 353 -11.27 2.78 -13.92
CA GLU A 353 -10.15 2.00 -14.45
C GLU A 353 -9.03 1.85 -13.41
N GLU A 354 -8.71 2.92 -12.68
CA GLU A 354 -7.73 2.89 -11.59
C GLU A 354 -8.22 2.03 -10.42
N LEU A 355 -9.52 2.13 -10.05
CA LEU A 355 -10.12 1.28 -9.03
C LEU A 355 -10.03 -0.21 -9.40
N ILE A 356 -10.36 -0.56 -10.65
CA ILE A 356 -10.24 -1.93 -11.16
C ILE A 356 -8.80 -2.40 -11.13
N LYS A 357 -7.84 -1.55 -11.56
CA LYS A 357 -6.41 -1.89 -11.51
C LYS A 357 -5.95 -2.19 -10.09
N ASP A 358 -6.38 -1.40 -9.11
CA ASP A 358 -6.07 -1.63 -7.70
C ASP A 358 -6.59 -3.00 -7.22
N LEU A 359 -7.87 -3.28 -7.46
CA LEU A 359 -8.49 -4.54 -7.02
C LEU A 359 -7.90 -5.76 -7.73
N VAL A 360 -7.60 -5.64 -9.02
CA VAL A 360 -6.90 -6.69 -9.77
C VAL A 360 -5.53 -6.97 -9.17
N THR A 361 -4.76 -5.93 -8.88
CA THR A 361 -3.44 -6.05 -8.23
C THR A 361 -3.57 -6.69 -6.84
N MET A 362 -4.54 -6.28 -6.05
CA MET A 362 -4.80 -6.86 -4.72
C MET A 362 -5.14 -8.35 -4.81
N LYS A 363 -6.09 -8.73 -5.67
CA LYS A 363 -6.49 -10.14 -5.85
C LYS A 363 -5.35 -11.01 -6.37
N GLN A 364 -4.58 -10.51 -7.32
CA GLN A 364 -3.39 -11.21 -7.86
C GLN A 364 -2.29 -11.44 -6.81
N ASN A 365 -2.31 -10.66 -5.73
CA ASN A 365 -1.34 -10.73 -4.65
C ASN A 365 -1.94 -11.19 -3.31
N ASN A 366 -3.07 -11.92 -3.36
CA ASN A 366 -3.71 -12.57 -2.21
C ASN A 366 -4.22 -11.64 -1.11
N ILE A 367 -4.34 -10.35 -1.38
CA ILE A 367 -4.98 -9.39 -0.47
C ILE A 367 -6.48 -9.65 -0.51
N ASN A 368 -7.09 -9.86 0.68
CA ASN A 368 -8.50 -10.20 0.80
C ASN A 368 -9.35 -9.10 1.45
N ALA A 369 -8.71 -8.03 1.95
CA ALA A 369 -9.42 -6.98 2.68
C ALA A 369 -8.81 -5.60 2.44
N ILE A 370 -9.64 -4.55 2.51
CA ILE A 370 -9.22 -3.16 2.57
C ILE A 370 -9.84 -2.46 3.77
N ARG A 371 -9.11 -1.48 4.34
CA ARG A 371 -9.65 -0.46 5.21
C ARG A 371 -9.64 0.85 4.44
N THR A 372 -10.80 1.51 4.34
CA THR A 372 -10.90 2.81 3.68
C THR A 372 -10.33 3.89 4.60
N CYS A 373 -9.03 4.11 4.53
CA CYS A 373 -8.33 5.00 5.45
C CYS A 373 -8.36 6.44 4.94
N HIS A 374 -8.87 7.42 5.69
CA HIS A 374 -9.62 7.32 6.95
C HIS A 374 -10.93 8.07 6.74
N TYR A 375 -11.69 7.67 5.73
CA TYR A 375 -12.90 8.34 5.25
C TYR A 375 -13.69 7.44 4.29
N PRO A 376 -14.97 7.75 4.04
CA PRO A 376 -15.75 7.07 3.00
C PRO A 376 -15.20 7.33 1.58
N ASP A 377 -14.78 6.28 0.88
CA ASP A 377 -14.35 6.35 -0.52
C ASP A 377 -15.52 6.66 -1.47
N ALA A 378 -15.21 6.92 -2.74
CA ALA A 378 -16.22 7.00 -3.80
C ALA A 378 -16.98 5.67 -3.94
N VAL A 379 -18.29 5.75 -4.24
CA VAL A 379 -19.20 4.58 -4.25
C VAL A 379 -18.71 3.42 -5.10
N GLY A 380 -18.04 3.70 -6.22
CA GLY A 380 -17.56 2.66 -7.14
C GLY A 380 -16.67 1.59 -6.54
N ILE A 381 -15.92 1.89 -5.46
CA ILE A 381 -15.04 0.88 -4.82
C ILE A 381 -15.85 -0.18 -4.07
N TYR A 382 -16.97 0.22 -3.44
CA TYR A 382 -17.84 -0.69 -2.69
C TYR A 382 -18.51 -1.70 -3.64
N GLU A 383 -19.08 -1.22 -4.77
CA GLU A 383 -19.62 -2.08 -5.82
C GLU A 383 -18.59 -3.09 -6.33
N LEU A 384 -17.38 -2.62 -6.60
CA LEU A 384 -16.28 -3.45 -7.08
C LEU A 384 -15.80 -4.45 -6.01
N CYS A 385 -15.75 -4.08 -4.73
CA CYS A 385 -15.41 -5.00 -3.65
C CYS A 385 -16.45 -6.12 -3.49
N ASP A 386 -17.74 -5.81 -3.70
CA ASP A 386 -18.80 -6.83 -3.74
C ASP A 386 -18.57 -7.83 -4.87
N GLU A 387 -18.21 -7.35 -6.07
CA GLU A 387 -18.00 -8.16 -7.28
C GLU A 387 -16.70 -8.97 -7.26
N TYR A 388 -15.60 -8.35 -6.81
CA TYR A 388 -14.28 -8.98 -6.82
C TYR A 388 -14.03 -9.86 -5.59
N GLY A 389 -14.85 -9.72 -4.55
CA GLY A 389 -14.68 -10.42 -3.28
C GLY A 389 -13.49 -9.85 -2.48
N ILE A 390 -13.65 -8.65 -1.97
CA ILE A 390 -12.72 -7.99 -1.04
C ILE A 390 -13.53 -7.59 0.20
N TYR A 391 -13.11 -8.00 1.38
CA TYR A 391 -13.71 -7.58 2.64
C TYR A 391 -13.36 -6.12 2.94
N MET A 392 -14.27 -5.43 3.62
CA MET A 392 -14.05 -4.01 3.94
C MET A 392 -14.24 -3.72 5.42
N ILE A 393 -13.29 -2.95 5.97
CA ILE A 393 -13.53 -2.06 7.09
C ILE A 393 -13.83 -0.69 6.48
N ALA A 394 -15.08 -0.28 6.54
CA ALA A 394 -15.50 1.02 6.03
C ALA A 394 -15.41 2.06 7.14
N GLU A 395 -14.64 3.13 6.93
CA GLU A 395 -14.27 4.07 7.97
C GLU A 395 -14.92 5.44 7.80
N CYS A 396 -15.39 5.97 8.91
CA CYS A 396 -16.01 7.29 9.01
C CYS A 396 -14.94 8.38 8.89
N ASN A 397 -15.32 9.53 8.34
CA ASN A 397 -14.46 10.69 8.21
C ASN A 397 -14.19 11.33 9.58
N LEU A 398 -13.13 10.86 10.23
CA LEU A 398 -12.65 11.39 11.49
C LEU A 398 -11.15 11.13 11.65
N GLU A 399 -10.39 12.20 11.77
CA GLU A 399 -9.03 12.20 12.30
C GLU A 399 -8.75 13.57 12.94
N SER A 400 -8.02 13.59 14.04
CA SER A 400 -7.68 14.81 14.77
C SER A 400 -6.31 14.72 15.43
N HIS A 401 -5.37 14.06 14.76
CA HIS A 401 -4.06 13.67 15.28
C HIS A 401 -3.30 14.89 15.86
N GLY A 402 -3.23 16.01 15.15
CA GLY A 402 -2.58 17.24 15.61
C GLY A 402 -3.13 17.84 16.89
N SER A 403 -4.33 17.46 17.32
CA SER A 403 -4.93 17.98 18.55
C SER A 403 -4.41 17.30 19.82
N TRP A 404 -3.82 16.11 19.73
CA TRP A 404 -3.48 15.33 20.93
C TRP A 404 -2.06 14.71 20.93
N ASP A 405 -1.45 14.42 19.79
CA ASP A 405 -0.18 13.72 19.72
C ASP A 405 0.94 14.46 20.47
N ILE A 406 1.83 15.15 19.80
CA ILE A 406 2.99 15.78 20.44
C ILE A 406 2.56 16.79 21.52
N SER A 407 1.54 17.62 21.25
CA SER A 407 1.14 18.70 22.14
C SER A 407 0.53 18.20 23.45
N ALA A 408 -0.47 17.31 23.39
CA ALA A 408 -1.18 16.84 24.58
C ALA A 408 -0.41 15.75 25.32
N GLU A 409 0.16 14.78 24.62
CA GLU A 409 0.91 13.68 25.24
C GLU A 409 2.17 14.17 25.96
N GLN A 410 2.92 15.11 25.36
CA GLN A 410 4.12 15.65 25.99
C GLN A 410 3.83 16.61 27.15
N THR A 411 2.76 17.36 27.10
CA THR A 411 2.40 18.36 28.12
C THR A 411 1.44 17.82 29.17
N GLY A 412 0.71 16.75 28.89
CA GLY A 412 -0.41 16.26 29.71
C GLY A 412 -1.65 17.15 29.66
N ASP A 413 -1.73 18.09 28.73
CA ASP A 413 -2.87 19.00 28.56
C ASP A 413 -3.79 18.51 27.42
N PHE A 414 -4.81 17.76 27.76
CA PHE A 414 -5.84 17.28 26.84
C PHE A 414 -7.00 18.25 26.62
N SER A 415 -6.90 19.48 27.11
CA SER A 415 -7.99 20.47 27.04
C SER A 415 -8.35 20.90 25.61
N LYS A 416 -7.45 20.69 24.65
CA LYS A 416 -7.65 21.04 23.23
C LYS A 416 -7.98 19.86 22.35
N VAL A 417 -8.02 18.64 22.88
CA VAL A 417 -8.31 17.42 22.10
C VAL A 417 -9.74 17.42 21.58
N VAL A 418 -9.92 17.11 20.31
CA VAL A 418 -11.22 16.99 19.62
C VAL A 418 -11.34 15.63 18.94
N PRO A 419 -12.58 15.08 18.78
CA PRO A 419 -13.84 15.54 19.42
C PRO A 419 -13.92 15.18 20.90
N CYS A 420 -13.21 14.17 21.38
CA CYS A 420 -13.07 13.70 22.76
C CYS A 420 -14.43 13.73 23.54
N ASP A 421 -14.49 14.43 24.68
CA ASP A 421 -15.69 14.57 25.49
C ASP A 421 -16.48 15.87 25.20
N ARG A 422 -16.29 16.51 24.04
CA ARG A 422 -16.82 17.83 23.71
C ARG A 422 -18.19 17.77 23.06
N PRO A 423 -19.24 18.22 23.73
CA PRO A 423 -20.62 18.11 23.24
C PRO A 423 -20.89 18.94 21.97
N GLU A 424 -20.13 20.00 21.73
CA GLU A 424 -20.26 20.85 20.54
C GLU A 424 -19.91 20.12 19.22
N TRP A 425 -19.18 19.03 19.30
CA TRP A 425 -18.82 18.19 18.16
C TRP A 425 -19.74 16.98 17.97
N MET A 426 -20.60 16.70 18.96
CA MET A 426 -21.39 15.46 19.00
C MET A 426 -22.26 15.30 17.76
N ASP A 427 -23.10 16.30 17.48
CA ASP A 427 -24.11 16.19 16.40
C ASP A 427 -23.45 16.08 15.02
N MET A 428 -22.33 16.78 14.80
CA MET A 428 -21.54 16.69 13.57
C MET A 428 -20.99 15.26 13.37
N MET A 429 -20.41 14.66 14.40
CA MET A 429 -19.85 13.32 14.32
C MET A 429 -20.92 12.24 14.13
N LEU A 430 -22.05 12.37 14.81
CA LEU A 430 -23.19 11.46 14.60
C LEU A 430 -23.81 11.60 13.21
N ASP A 431 -23.81 12.80 12.63
CA ASP A 431 -24.23 13.05 11.27
C ASP A 431 -23.32 12.35 10.25
N ARG A 432 -22.00 12.38 10.45
CA ARG A 432 -21.03 11.66 9.59
C ARG A 432 -21.26 10.15 9.63
N VAL A 433 -21.45 9.58 10.82
CA VAL A 433 -21.80 8.17 10.99
C VAL A 433 -23.08 7.83 10.24
N ASN A 434 -24.13 8.64 10.42
CA ASN A 434 -25.40 8.41 9.73
C ASN A 434 -25.28 8.55 8.22
N SER A 435 -24.59 9.56 7.73
CA SER A 435 -24.41 9.82 6.29
C SER A 435 -23.69 8.67 5.59
N MET A 436 -22.59 8.21 6.16
CA MET A 436 -21.84 7.06 5.65
C MET A 436 -22.68 5.77 5.70
N TYR A 437 -23.27 5.46 6.86
CA TYR A 437 -24.07 4.26 7.03
C TYR A 437 -25.22 4.20 6.03
N GLN A 438 -26.00 5.27 5.91
CA GLN A 438 -27.16 5.27 5.02
C GLN A 438 -26.76 5.05 3.57
N ARG A 439 -25.66 5.68 3.13
CA ARG A 439 -25.15 5.52 1.77
C ARG A 439 -24.71 4.07 1.48
N ASP A 440 -23.94 3.45 2.39
CA ASP A 440 -23.15 2.25 2.10
C ASP A 440 -23.75 0.96 2.68
N LYS A 441 -24.83 1.02 3.43
CA LYS A 441 -25.41 -0.09 4.24
C LYS A 441 -25.73 -1.37 3.47
N ASN A 442 -25.93 -1.30 2.14
CA ASN A 442 -26.38 -2.43 1.33
C ASN A 442 -25.24 -3.28 0.73
N HIS A 443 -23.97 -2.91 0.95
CA HIS A 443 -22.81 -3.61 0.40
C HIS A 443 -22.44 -4.85 1.25
N PRO A 444 -22.47 -6.09 0.69
CA PRO A 444 -22.05 -7.29 1.41
C PRO A 444 -20.56 -7.31 1.75
N ALA A 445 -19.72 -6.60 1.00
CA ALA A 445 -18.27 -6.51 1.26
C ALA A 445 -17.95 -5.85 2.61
N ILE A 446 -18.78 -4.91 3.07
CA ILE A 446 -18.58 -4.25 4.36
C ILE A 446 -18.89 -5.25 5.49
N LEU A 447 -17.86 -5.62 6.24
CA LEU A 447 -17.99 -6.48 7.43
C LEU A 447 -17.98 -5.68 8.73
N ILE A 448 -17.24 -4.57 8.74
CA ILE A 448 -16.99 -3.77 9.94
C ILE A 448 -17.18 -2.28 9.60
N TRP A 449 -17.92 -1.57 10.45
CA TRP A 449 -17.97 -0.12 10.47
C TRP A 449 -16.86 0.41 11.38
N SER A 450 -16.16 1.46 10.98
CA SER A 450 -15.13 2.07 11.81
C SER A 450 -15.47 3.53 12.13
N CYS A 451 -15.25 3.93 13.40
CA CYS A 451 -15.57 5.27 13.87
C CYS A 451 -14.60 6.33 13.34
N GLY A 452 -13.41 5.96 12.91
CA GLY A 452 -12.38 6.89 12.46
C GLY A 452 -10.99 6.46 12.88
N ASN A 453 -10.05 7.37 12.80
CA ASN A 453 -8.63 7.21 13.01
C ASN A 453 -8.08 8.25 13.98
N GLU A 454 -7.03 7.95 14.70
CA GLU A 454 -6.13 8.82 15.48
C GLU A 454 -6.77 10.08 16.08
N ALA A 455 -7.90 9.89 16.77
CA ALA A 455 -8.64 10.95 17.44
C ALA A 455 -8.69 10.76 18.96
N PHE A 456 -7.66 10.13 19.54
CA PHE A 456 -7.47 9.82 20.94
C PHE A 456 -8.57 8.90 21.50
N GLY A 457 -9.79 9.40 21.71
CA GLY A 457 -10.92 8.68 22.30
C GLY A 457 -11.99 9.64 22.81
N GLY A 458 -12.74 9.22 23.83
CA GLY A 458 -13.74 10.06 24.48
C GLY A 458 -15.17 9.67 24.18
N LYS A 459 -16.08 10.43 24.79
CA LYS A 459 -17.52 10.17 24.75
C LYS A 459 -18.11 10.29 23.35
N VAL A 460 -17.63 11.24 22.54
CA VAL A 460 -18.18 11.46 21.19
C VAL A 460 -18.00 10.23 20.33
N ILE A 461 -16.78 9.66 20.30
CA ILE A 461 -16.49 8.46 19.51
C ILE A 461 -17.24 7.24 20.06
N TYR A 462 -17.40 7.14 21.37
CA TYR A 462 -18.25 6.11 21.96
C TYR A 462 -19.70 6.19 21.45
N GLU A 463 -20.30 7.39 21.43
CA GLU A 463 -21.67 7.58 20.92
C GLU A 463 -21.76 7.29 19.40
N MET A 464 -20.71 7.59 18.62
CA MET A 464 -20.62 7.18 17.22
C MET A 464 -20.73 5.65 17.08
N SER A 465 -19.98 4.92 17.90
CA SER A 465 -20.03 3.44 17.92
C SER A 465 -21.43 2.93 18.32
N GLN A 466 -22.03 3.52 19.36
CA GLN A 466 -23.37 3.12 19.78
C GLN A 466 -24.44 3.39 18.70
N LEU A 467 -24.25 4.45 17.91
CA LEU A 467 -25.14 4.73 16.78
C LEU A 467 -25.02 3.65 15.69
N TYR A 468 -23.80 3.21 15.35
CA TYR A 468 -23.61 2.09 14.42
C TYR A 468 -24.28 0.82 14.91
N HIS A 469 -24.07 0.40 16.17
CA HIS A 469 -24.72 -0.79 16.73
C HIS A 469 -26.23 -0.71 16.70
N LYS A 470 -26.79 0.48 16.92
CA LYS A 470 -28.24 0.73 16.86
C LYS A 470 -28.78 0.59 15.44
N MET A 471 -28.08 1.11 14.44
CA MET A 471 -28.52 1.09 13.04
C MET A 471 -28.29 -0.26 12.37
N ASP A 472 -27.20 -0.92 12.74
CA ASP A 472 -26.76 -2.20 12.14
C ASP A 472 -26.25 -3.20 13.17
N PRO A 473 -27.16 -3.93 13.82
CA PRO A 473 -26.78 -4.96 14.79
C PRO A 473 -26.13 -6.20 14.16
N ASN A 474 -26.01 -6.27 12.84
CA ASN A 474 -25.49 -7.42 12.08
C ASN A 474 -24.05 -7.24 11.61
N ARG A 475 -23.43 -6.09 11.90
CA ARG A 475 -22.02 -5.80 11.63
C ARG A 475 -21.32 -5.34 12.90
N LEU A 476 -19.99 -5.57 12.95
CA LEU A 476 -19.17 -5.14 14.06
C LEU A 476 -18.72 -3.70 13.90
N VAL A 477 -18.31 -3.09 15.01
CA VAL A 477 -17.78 -1.72 15.05
C VAL A 477 -16.33 -1.73 15.52
N HIS A 478 -15.51 -0.97 14.83
CA HIS A 478 -14.09 -0.80 15.06
C HIS A 478 -13.76 0.63 15.48
N TYR A 479 -12.81 0.77 16.37
CA TYR A 479 -12.05 1.99 16.63
C TYR A 479 -10.69 1.64 17.26
N GLU A 480 -9.59 2.14 16.70
CA GLU A 480 -8.25 1.78 17.16
C GLU A 480 -7.84 2.51 18.45
N GLY A 481 -8.28 3.77 18.62
CA GLY A 481 -7.88 4.63 19.74
C GLY A 481 -8.38 4.19 21.12
N VAL A 482 -9.06 3.04 21.24
CA VAL A 482 -9.46 2.49 22.57
C VAL A 482 -8.24 2.21 23.46
N CYS A 483 -7.06 2.00 22.88
CA CYS A 483 -5.82 1.84 23.66
C CYS A 483 -5.41 3.13 24.40
N HIS A 484 -5.73 4.29 23.87
CA HIS A 484 -5.45 5.60 24.46
C HIS A 484 -6.48 6.00 25.53
N ASP A 485 -7.76 5.62 25.37
CA ASP A 485 -8.82 5.97 26.31
C ASP A 485 -9.67 4.75 26.74
N ARG A 486 -9.19 4.01 27.69
CA ARG A 486 -9.88 2.81 28.21
C ARG A 486 -11.16 3.09 28.99
N ARG A 487 -11.56 4.35 29.22
CA ARG A 487 -12.85 4.70 29.81
C ARG A 487 -14.01 4.19 28.96
N TYR A 488 -13.80 4.12 27.64
CA TYR A 488 -14.80 3.72 26.65
C TYR A 488 -14.35 2.49 25.85
N ASN A 489 -13.88 1.46 26.56
CA ASN A 489 -13.34 0.25 25.91
C ASN A 489 -14.35 -0.46 24.98
N ASP A 490 -15.65 -0.28 25.22
CA ASP A 490 -16.74 -0.86 24.41
C ASP A 490 -17.04 -0.04 23.12
N THR A 491 -16.24 0.96 22.80
CA THR A 491 -16.29 1.66 21.51
C THR A 491 -15.94 0.72 20.35
N SER A 492 -15.07 -0.24 20.57
CA SER A 492 -14.66 -1.23 19.55
C SER A 492 -15.01 -2.64 19.98
N ASP A 493 -15.53 -3.45 19.05
CA ASP A 493 -15.82 -4.87 19.28
C ASP A 493 -14.56 -5.74 19.26
N MET A 494 -13.44 -5.23 18.77
CA MET A 494 -12.14 -5.88 18.74
C MET A 494 -11.08 -4.99 19.40
N GLU A 495 -10.02 -5.62 19.91
CA GLU A 495 -8.78 -4.89 20.17
C GLU A 495 -8.11 -4.58 18.86
N SER A 496 -7.74 -3.33 18.66
CA SER A 496 -7.07 -2.87 17.46
C SER A 496 -5.93 -1.96 17.85
N GLN A 497 -4.77 -2.16 17.25
CA GLN A 497 -3.60 -1.32 17.50
C GLN A 497 -2.86 -1.06 16.20
N MET A 498 -2.09 0.04 16.20
CA MET A 498 -1.20 0.42 15.12
C MET A 498 0.23 0.03 15.47
N TYR A 499 0.89 -0.63 14.55
CA TYR A 499 2.32 -0.98 14.58
C TYR A 499 2.80 -1.70 15.86
N PRO A 500 1.99 -2.54 16.52
CA PRO A 500 2.49 -3.33 17.64
C PRO A 500 3.50 -4.36 17.11
N SER A 501 4.59 -4.58 17.82
CA SER A 501 5.45 -5.72 17.50
C SER A 501 4.73 -7.04 17.74
N VAL A 502 5.19 -8.11 17.10
CA VAL A 502 4.62 -9.46 17.33
C VAL A 502 4.68 -9.86 18.80
N ASP A 503 5.73 -9.44 19.53
CA ASP A 503 5.86 -9.72 20.94
C ASP A 503 4.89 -8.91 21.81
N ASP A 504 4.57 -7.66 21.41
CA ASP A 504 3.53 -6.85 22.07
C ASP A 504 2.15 -7.49 21.90
N ILE A 505 1.81 -7.98 20.70
CA ILE A 505 0.55 -8.69 20.45
C ILE A 505 0.43 -9.92 21.36
N LYS A 506 1.48 -10.74 21.43
CA LYS A 506 1.51 -11.92 22.31
C LYS A 506 1.35 -11.52 23.77
N ALA A 507 2.11 -10.52 24.23
CA ALA A 507 2.06 -10.02 25.60
C ALA A 507 0.68 -9.45 25.97
N PHE A 508 -0.02 -8.81 25.02
CA PHE A 508 -1.40 -8.35 25.21
C PHE A 508 -2.34 -9.55 25.35
N LEU A 509 -2.30 -10.50 24.41
CA LEU A 509 -3.20 -11.67 24.40
C LEU A 509 -2.95 -12.66 25.56
N GLU A 510 -1.77 -12.66 26.18
CA GLU A 510 -1.53 -13.38 27.43
C GLU A 510 -2.34 -12.80 28.60
N LYS A 511 -2.64 -11.51 28.57
CA LYS A 511 -3.34 -10.80 29.65
C LYS A 511 -4.84 -10.67 29.40
N ASP A 512 -5.24 -10.42 28.17
CA ASP A 512 -6.63 -10.17 27.80
C ASP A 512 -6.99 -10.82 26.47
N ARG A 513 -7.98 -11.72 26.50
CA ARG A 513 -8.59 -12.40 25.34
C ARG A 513 -10.08 -12.15 25.24
N SER A 514 -10.57 -11.11 25.89
CA SER A 514 -12.00 -10.79 25.90
C SER A 514 -12.51 -10.36 24.53
N LYS A 515 -11.60 -9.86 23.68
CA LYS A 515 -11.84 -9.45 22.29
C LYS A 515 -10.80 -10.08 21.36
N PRO A 516 -11.14 -10.30 20.07
CA PRO A 516 -10.13 -10.64 19.08
C PRO A 516 -9.20 -9.44 18.85
N PHE A 517 -7.98 -9.72 18.41
CA PHE A 517 -6.97 -8.71 18.09
C PHE A 517 -6.76 -8.59 16.60
N ILE A 518 -6.74 -7.37 16.07
CA ILE A 518 -6.28 -7.04 14.73
C ILE A 518 -5.26 -5.91 14.78
N CYS A 519 -4.35 -5.87 13.79
CA CYS A 519 -3.55 -4.68 13.52
C CYS A 519 -4.28 -3.86 12.45
N CYS A 520 -4.94 -2.75 12.83
CA CYS A 520 -5.55 -1.88 11.81
C CYS A 520 -4.49 -1.26 10.90
N GLU A 521 -3.27 -1.12 11.40
CA GLU A 521 -2.08 -0.73 10.65
C GLU A 521 -0.88 -1.52 11.13
N TYR A 522 -0.11 -2.07 10.20
CA TYR A 522 1.13 -2.77 10.50
C TYR A 522 2.04 -2.80 9.26
N THR A 523 3.29 -3.20 9.46
CA THR A 523 4.25 -3.35 8.36
C THR A 523 4.32 -2.09 7.51
N HIS A 524 4.69 -0.95 8.16
CA HIS A 524 4.75 0.36 7.51
C HIS A 524 5.66 0.31 6.27
N ALA A 525 5.06 0.44 5.09
CA ALA A 525 5.68 0.08 3.82
C ALA A 525 6.41 1.26 3.14
N MET A 526 6.95 2.20 3.90
CA MET A 526 7.65 3.37 3.39
C MET A 526 8.96 2.96 2.70
N GLY A 527 9.11 3.32 1.41
CA GLY A 527 10.29 3.00 0.62
C GLY A 527 10.61 1.50 0.60
N ASN A 528 11.87 1.14 0.80
CA ASN A 528 12.33 -0.24 0.92
C ASN A 528 12.10 -0.77 2.35
N SER A 529 11.07 -1.56 2.54
CA SER A 529 10.52 -1.94 3.85
C SER A 529 9.84 -3.32 3.81
N CYS A 530 8.90 -3.58 4.72
CA CYS A 530 8.18 -4.86 4.89
C CYS A 530 9.07 -6.03 5.35
N GLY A 531 10.21 -5.77 6.00
CA GLY A 531 11.04 -6.80 6.62
C GLY A 531 10.33 -7.43 7.82
N GLY A 532 10.39 -8.77 7.92
CA GLY A 532 9.80 -9.49 9.05
C GLY A 532 8.29 -9.71 8.99
N MET A 533 7.62 -9.35 7.87
CA MET A 533 6.17 -9.51 7.72
C MET A 533 5.66 -10.92 8.02
N HIS A 534 6.44 -11.95 7.65
CA HIS A 534 6.08 -13.35 7.92
C HIS A 534 5.83 -13.65 9.41
N LYS A 535 6.46 -12.92 10.33
CA LYS A 535 6.25 -13.09 11.77
C LYS A 535 4.81 -12.82 12.19
N TYR A 536 4.19 -11.79 11.60
CA TYR A 536 2.79 -11.45 11.83
C TYR A 536 1.84 -12.47 11.20
N THR A 537 2.12 -12.90 9.97
CA THR A 537 1.26 -13.89 9.29
C THR A 537 1.35 -15.27 9.92
N ASP A 538 2.54 -15.71 10.36
CA ASP A 538 2.73 -16.97 11.10
C ASP A 538 1.99 -16.95 12.45
N LEU A 539 1.88 -15.77 13.08
CA LEU A 539 1.14 -15.65 14.33
C LEU A 539 -0.37 -15.94 14.13
N THR A 540 -0.94 -15.63 12.97
CA THR A 540 -2.36 -15.94 12.68
C THR A 540 -2.65 -17.44 12.67
N ASP A 541 -1.64 -18.28 12.36
CA ASP A 541 -1.77 -19.73 12.34
C ASP A 541 -1.69 -20.35 13.73
N THR A 542 -1.00 -19.70 14.67
CA THR A 542 -0.71 -20.22 16.01
C THR A 542 -1.52 -19.58 17.13
N GLU A 543 -2.06 -18.38 16.90
CA GLU A 543 -2.83 -17.59 17.86
C GLU A 543 -4.24 -17.31 17.33
N PRO A 544 -5.26 -18.08 17.75
CA PRO A 544 -6.63 -17.91 17.21
C PRO A 544 -7.24 -16.53 17.45
N SER A 545 -6.89 -15.86 18.53
CA SER A 545 -7.41 -14.54 18.87
C SER A 545 -6.77 -13.42 18.05
N TYR A 546 -5.65 -13.67 17.39
CA TYR A 546 -5.04 -12.74 16.43
C TYR A 546 -5.57 -13.02 15.02
N GLN A 547 -6.34 -12.11 14.48
CA GLN A 547 -7.06 -12.33 13.21
C GLN A 547 -6.51 -11.49 12.04
N GLY A 548 -5.20 -11.19 12.07
CA GLY A 548 -4.50 -10.53 10.97
C GLY A 548 -4.47 -9.01 11.08
N GLY A 549 -4.29 -8.35 9.94
CA GLY A 549 -4.14 -6.89 9.91
C GLY A 549 -4.15 -6.30 8.52
N PHE A 550 -3.88 -4.99 8.48
CA PHE A 550 -3.92 -4.16 7.28
C PHE A 550 -2.59 -3.43 7.12
N ILE A 551 -1.86 -3.71 6.04
CA ILE A 551 -0.57 -3.06 5.74
C ILE A 551 -0.81 -1.55 5.56
N TRP A 552 0.04 -0.73 6.14
CA TRP A 552 0.10 0.70 5.82
C TRP A 552 1.18 0.96 4.76
N ASP A 553 0.87 1.34 3.50
CA ASP A 553 -0.46 1.32 2.90
C ASP A 553 -0.40 0.73 1.48
N TYR A 554 -1.47 0.89 0.70
CA TYR A 554 -1.56 0.29 -0.62
C TYR A 554 -0.74 1.04 -1.67
N ILE A 555 -0.82 2.39 -1.71
CA ILE A 555 -0.28 3.17 -2.83
C ILE A 555 0.45 4.44 -2.38
N ASP A 556 1.64 4.68 -2.91
CA ASP A 556 2.35 5.93 -2.67
C ASP A 556 1.48 7.14 -3.04
N GLN A 557 1.28 8.05 -2.10
CA GLN A 557 0.72 9.36 -2.39
C GLN A 557 1.81 10.27 -2.94
N SER A 558 1.90 10.33 -4.26
CA SER A 558 2.88 11.14 -4.98
C SER A 558 2.23 11.75 -6.23
N ILE A 559 2.65 12.92 -6.63
CA ILE A 559 2.04 13.68 -7.74
C ILE A 559 3.07 13.82 -8.86
N TYR A 560 2.64 13.61 -10.11
CA TYR A 560 3.49 13.86 -11.27
C TYR A 560 3.90 15.34 -11.35
N LYS A 561 5.21 15.55 -11.41
CA LYS A 561 5.79 16.87 -11.62
C LYS A 561 6.94 16.79 -12.62
N LYS A 562 7.30 17.91 -13.24
CA LYS A 562 8.46 17.99 -14.14
C LYS A 562 9.59 18.75 -13.45
N ASP A 563 10.80 18.20 -13.57
CA ASP A 563 12.00 18.90 -13.17
C ASP A 563 12.28 20.12 -14.08
N ARG A 564 13.34 20.85 -13.78
CA ARG A 564 13.74 22.03 -14.57
C ARG A 564 14.09 21.75 -16.03
N TYR A 565 14.28 20.48 -16.40
CA TYR A 565 14.58 20.03 -17.76
C TYR A 565 13.36 19.41 -18.47
N GLY A 566 12.21 19.36 -17.79
CA GLY A 566 10.96 18.79 -18.29
C GLY A 566 10.82 17.27 -18.13
N LYS A 567 11.74 16.62 -17.39
CA LYS A 567 11.63 15.20 -17.07
C LYS A 567 10.64 14.99 -15.92
N GLU A 568 9.73 14.06 -16.10
CA GLU A 568 8.73 13.70 -15.10
C GLU A 568 9.34 12.94 -13.93
N PHE A 569 8.83 13.23 -12.74
CA PHE A 569 9.16 12.51 -11.51
C PHE A 569 7.96 12.50 -10.56
N GLN A 570 7.99 11.63 -9.56
CA GLN A 570 6.98 11.56 -8.49
C GLN A 570 7.38 12.56 -7.40
N ALA A 571 6.57 13.61 -7.26
CA ALA A 571 6.79 14.68 -6.29
C ALA A 571 6.03 14.39 -4.98
N TYR A 572 6.59 14.86 -3.88
CA TYR A 572 6.07 14.70 -2.54
C TYR A 572 6.04 16.04 -1.77
N GLY A 573 5.69 16.03 -0.49
CA GLY A 573 5.62 17.22 0.35
C GLY A 573 6.89 18.08 0.29
N GLY A 574 6.72 19.38 0.14
CA GLY A 574 7.80 20.36 -0.03
C GLY A 574 8.15 20.70 -1.47
N ASP A 575 7.86 19.82 -2.42
CA ASP A 575 8.12 20.06 -3.84
C ASP A 575 7.22 21.13 -4.47
N PHE A 576 6.11 21.41 -3.81
CA PHE A 576 5.14 22.43 -4.22
C PHE A 576 5.34 23.78 -3.51
N ASN A 577 6.46 23.94 -2.79
CA ASN A 577 6.74 25.05 -1.87
C ASN A 577 5.77 25.13 -0.69
N ASP A 578 5.11 24.03 -0.41
CA ASP A 578 4.21 23.82 0.72
C ASP A 578 5.01 23.76 2.03
N ARG A 579 4.52 24.47 3.05
CA ARG A 579 5.07 24.47 4.42
C ARG A 579 3.94 24.86 5.39
N PRO A 580 3.77 24.12 6.51
CA PRO A 580 4.52 22.93 6.93
C PRO A 580 4.33 21.76 5.97
N CYS A 581 5.28 20.79 5.99
CA CYS A 581 5.16 19.56 5.20
C CYS A 581 6.02 18.44 5.81
N ASP A 582 5.65 17.20 5.51
CA ASP A 582 6.33 15.99 6.01
C ASP A 582 7.03 15.19 4.89
N TYR A 583 7.43 15.90 3.83
CA TYR A 583 8.27 15.39 2.75
C TYR A 583 7.74 14.07 2.14
N ASN A 584 8.62 13.04 2.02
CA ASN A 584 8.28 11.75 1.41
C ASN A 584 7.56 10.78 2.37
N PHE A 585 7.11 11.25 3.52
CA PHE A 585 6.36 10.39 4.46
C PHE A 585 5.02 9.90 3.88
N SER A 586 4.55 10.50 2.78
CA SER A 586 3.41 10.04 1.99
C SER A 586 3.70 8.83 1.09
N GLY A 587 4.94 8.34 1.04
CA GLY A 587 5.37 7.23 0.17
C GLY A 587 5.40 5.89 0.86
N ASN A 588 4.24 5.38 1.26
CA ASN A 588 4.11 4.17 2.07
C ASN A 588 3.55 2.98 1.28
N GLY A 589 3.39 3.13 -0.04
CA GLY A 589 2.69 2.15 -0.86
C GLY A 589 3.46 0.84 -1.09
N ILE A 590 2.74 -0.29 -1.01
CA ILE A 590 3.21 -1.56 -1.60
C ILE A 590 3.05 -1.56 -3.13
N ALA A 591 2.34 -0.58 -3.67
CA ALA A 591 2.29 -0.22 -5.09
C ALA A 591 2.81 1.21 -5.29
N TYR A 592 3.48 1.46 -6.41
CA TYR A 592 3.95 2.79 -6.77
C TYR A 592 2.80 3.74 -7.15
N GLY A 593 2.88 5.01 -6.76
CA GLY A 593 1.83 5.99 -7.03
C GLY A 593 1.59 6.25 -8.51
N GLY A 594 2.64 6.43 -9.31
CA GLY A 594 2.54 6.86 -10.71
C GLY A 594 1.77 5.89 -11.60
N GLU A 595 2.38 4.77 -11.92
CA GLU A 595 1.78 3.76 -12.81
C GLU A 595 0.86 2.77 -12.07
N ARG A 596 0.78 2.85 -10.75
CA ARG A 596 0.03 1.94 -9.87
C ARG A 596 0.48 0.47 -9.99
N ASP A 597 1.74 0.27 -10.32
CA ASP A 597 2.33 -1.06 -10.44
C ASP A 597 2.81 -1.55 -9.08
N ALA A 598 2.80 -2.86 -8.88
CA ALA A 598 3.34 -3.49 -7.68
C ALA A 598 4.82 -3.14 -7.50
N SER A 599 5.21 -2.76 -6.28
CA SER A 599 6.62 -2.60 -5.92
C SER A 599 7.24 -3.96 -5.59
N PRO A 600 8.57 -4.08 -5.49
CA PRO A 600 9.23 -5.35 -5.14
C PRO A 600 8.77 -5.97 -3.82
N LYS A 601 8.26 -5.17 -2.88
CA LYS A 601 7.67 -5.62 -1.62
C LYS A 601 6.49 -6.58 -1.82
N MET A 602 5.75 -6.40 -2.92
CA MET A 602 4.55 -7.18 -3.23
C MET A 602 4.85 -8.68 -3.41
N GLN A 603 6.07 -9.06 -3.78
CA GLN A 603 6.48 -10.46 -3.87
C GLN A 603 6.33 -11.18 -2.52
N ASP A 604 6.77 -10.55 -1.45
CA ASP A 604 6.65 -11.09 -0.09
C ASP A 604 5.22 -10.97 0.45
N VAL A 605 4.52 -9.87 0.18
CA VAL A 605 3.10 -9.73 0.52
C VAL A 605 2.28 -10.87 -0.08
N LYS A 606 2.45 -11.15 -1.38
CA LYS A 606 1.75 -12.23 -2.07
C LYS A 606 1.98 -13.59 -1.40
N PHE A 607 3.21 -13.90 -1.05
CA PHE A 607 3.56 -15.18 -0.42
C PHE A 607 2.99 -15.28 0.99
N ASN A 608 3.18 -14.25 1.80
CA ASN A 608 2.72 -14.24 3.19
C ASN A 608 1.18 -14.25 3.29
N TYR A 609 0.49 -13.75 2.27
CA TYR A 609 -0.98 -13.73 2.20
C TYR A 609 -1.59 -14.93 1.45
N GLN A 610 -0.79 -15.87 0.95
CA GLN A 610 -1.34 -17.05 0.26
C GLN A 610 -2.22 -17.91 1.18
N ASN A 611 -3.28 -18.49 0.61
CA ASN A 611 -4.22 -19.36 1.34
C ASN A 611 -3.86 -20.85 1.28
N ILE A 612 -2.83 -21.20 0.54
CA ILE A 612 -2.31 -22.56 0.49
C ILE A 612 -0.83 -22.49 0.83
N SER A 613 -0.41 -23.22 1.85
CA SER A 613 0.99 -23.39 2.22
C SER A 613 1.45 -24.78 1.78
N ALA A 614 2.63 -24.87 1.18
CA ALA A 614 3.22 -26.13 0.72
C ALA A 614 4.63 -26.28 1.28
N LYS A 615 4.79 -27.12 2.29
CA LYS A 615 6.10 -27.49 2.83
C LYS A 615 6.66 -28.64 2.04
N VAL A 616 7.60 -28.33 1.13
CA VAL A 616 8.16 -29.27 0.18
C VAL A 616 9.41 -29.94 0.77
N GLU A 617 9.42 -31.25 0.80
CA GLU A 617 10.56 -32.08 1.13
C GLU A 617 11.07 -32.82 -0.11
N LYS A 618 12.05 -33.73 0.03
CA LYS A 618 12.67 -34.38 -1.15
C LYS A 618 11.70 -35.26 -1.95
N ASP A 619 10.77 -35.92 -1.29
CA ASP A 619 9.87 -36.95 -1.86
C ASP A 619 8.39 -36.73 -1.52
N GLN A 620 8.10 -35.75 -0.71
CA GLN A 620 6.74 -35.44 -0.26
C GLN A 620 6.50 -33.94 -0.08
N VAL A 621 5.25 -33.55 -0.04
CA VAL A 621 4.83 -32.19 0.30
C VAL A 621 3.69 -32.25 1.33
N THR A 622 3.77 -31.42 2.36
CA THR A 622 2.66 -31.16 3.24
C THR A 622 1.94 -29.91 2.78
N ILE A 623 0.69 -30.06 2.36
CA ILE A 623 -0.16 -28.98 1.86
C ILE A 623 -1.13 -28.61 2.97
N VAL A 624 -1.12 -27.34 3.38
CA VAL A 624 -2.09 -26.77 4.32
C VAL A 624 -3.02 -25.85 3.56
N ASN A 625 -4.30 -26.20 3.51
CA ASN A 625 -5.33 -25.38 2.89
C ASN A 625 -5.95 -24.44 3.93
N LYS A 626 -5.61 -23.16 3.89
CA LYS A 626 -6.12 -22.11 4.76
C LYS A 626 -7.37 -21.41 4.20
N ASN A 627 -7.85 -21.78 3.00
CA ASN A 627 -9.12 -21.30 2.49
C ASN A 627 -10.25 -21.70 3.43
N LEU A 628 -11.24 -20.82 3.56
CA LEU A 628 -12.39 -21.06 4.44
C LEU A 628 -13.43 -21.98 3.83
N PHE A 629 -13.60 -21.93 2.51
CA PHE A 629 -14.75 -22.55 1.80
C PHE A 629 -14.35 -23.40 0.61
N ILE A 630 -13.19 -23.16 -0.02
CA ILE A 630 -12.81 -23.85 -1.26
C ILE A 630 -11.71 -24.91 -1.02
N ASN A 631 -11.83 -26.01 -1.76
CA ASN A 631 -10.89 -27.13 -1.75
C ASN A 631 -9.70 -26.83 -2.68
N THR A 632 -8.55 -27.47 -2.48
CA THR A 632 -7.38 -27.29 -3.36
C THR A 632 -7.60 -27.81 -4.77
N ASP A 633 -8.55 -28.70 -5.02
CA ASP A 633 -8.91 -29.15 -6.37
C ASP A 633 -9.57 -28.06 -7.23
N THR A 634 -9.89 -26.91 -6.66
CA THR A 634 -10.29 -25.70 -7.41
C THR A 634 -9.13 -25.15 -8.25
N PHE A 635 -7.90 -25.51 -7.92
CA PHE A 635 -6.69 -25.05 -8.60
C PHE A 635 -6.02 -26.20 -9.38
N ASP A 636 -5.28 -25.86 -10.46
CA ASP A 636 -4.32 -26.75 -11.06
C ASP A 636 -3.05 -26.74 -10.18
N CYS A 637 -2.58 -27.92 -9.81
CA CYS A 637 -1.32 -28.05 -9.06
C CYS A 637 -0.24 -28.66 -9.95
N PHE A 638 0.94 -28.04 -9.96
CA PHE A 638 2.11 -28.49 -10.70
C PHE A 638 3.32 -28.65 -9.79
N VAL A 639 4.09 -29.69 -10.03
CA VAL A 639 5.40 -29.89 -9.40
C VAL A 639 6.48 -29.60 -10.44
N VAL A 640 7.29 -28.58 -10.18
CA VAL A 640 8.38 -28.12 -11.05
C VAL A 640 9.72 -28.54 -10.44
N LEU A 641 10.49 -29.33 -11.15
CA LEU A 641 11.85 -29.70 -10.77
C LEU A 641 12.86 -28.83 -11.55
N ALA A 642 13.69 -28.11 -10.80
CA ALA A 642 14.85 -27.44 -11.36
C ALA A 642 16.15 -28.10 -10.88
N LYS A 643 17.18 -28.12 -11.73
CA LYS A 643 18.52 -28.55 -11.41
C LYS A 643 19.52 -27.42 -11.71
N ASP A 644 20.32 -27.07 -10.70
CA ASP A 644 21.30 -25.97 -10.79
C ASP A 644 20.66 -24.67 -11.35
N GLY A 645 19.44 -24.37 -10.89
CA GLY A 645 18.62 -23.22 -11.24
C GLY A 645 17.89 -23.31 -12.58
N LYS A 646 18.04 -24.39 -13.35
CA LYS A 646 17.35 -24.59 -14.63
C LYS A 646 16.20 -25.57 -14.46
N GLU A 647 15.03 -25.18 -14.88
CA GLU A 647 13.88 -26.06 -14.95
C GLU A 647 14.16 -27.24 -15.88
N VAL A 648 13.94 -28.45 -15.38
CA VAL A 648 14.17 -29.72 -16.12
C VAL A 648 12.88 -30.51 -16.31
N LYS A 649 11.85 -30.29 -15.48
CA LYS A 649 10.60 -31.03 -15.59
C LYS A 649 9.48 -30.28 -14.87
N GLU A 650 8.28 -30.22 -15.46
CA GLU A 650 7.02 -29.87 -14.85
C GLU A 650 6.04 -31.03 -14.96
N VAL A 651 5.36 -31.38 -13.87
CA VAL A 651 4.41 -32.51 -13.84
C VAL A 651 3.15 -32.05 -13.09
N PRO A 652 1.95 -32.30 -13.62
CA PRO A 652 0.73 -32.04 -12.87
C PRO A 652 0.61 -32.99 -11.66
N MET A 653 0.00 -32.53 -10.61
CA MET A 653 -0.31 -33.26 -9.39
C MET A 653 -1.74 -33.00 -8.99
N GLU A 654 -2.54 -34.03 -8.79
CA GLU A 654 -3.88 -33.87 -8.26
C GLU A 654 -3.82 -33.67 -6.74
N THR A 655 -4.56 -32.70 -6.25
CA THR A 655 -4.70 -32.39 -4.81
C THR A 655 -6.16 -32.26 -4.43
N HIS A 656 -6.52 -32.72 -3.24
CA HIS A 656 -7.90 -32.66 -2.74
C HIS A 656 -7.91 -32.40 -1.22
N VAL A 657 -7.25 -31.32 -0.83
CA VAL A 657 -7.16 -30.91 0.59
C VAL A 657 -8.36 -30.02 0.90
N ALA A 658 -9.20 -30.48 1.83
CA ALA A 658 -10.40 -29.75 2.22
C ALA A 658 -10.08 -28.39 2.87
N PRO A 659 -11.04 -27.42 2.88
CA PRO A 659 -10.84 -26.17 3.61
C PRO A 659 -10.42 -26.39 5.07
N LEU A 660 -9.52 -25.54 5.56
CA LEU A 660 -9.02 -25.57 6.94
C LEU A 660 -8.45 -26.94 7.37
N SER A 661 -7.80 -27.64 6.45
CA SER A 661 -7.19 -28.94 6.72
C SER A 661 -5.80 -29.06 6.06
N GLU A 662 -5.07 -30.11 6.41
CA GLU A 662 -3.76 -30.41 5.85
C GLU A 662 -3.66 -31.87 5.41
N GLU A 663 -2.80 -32.11 4.41
CA GLU A 663 -2.49 -33.44 3.93
C GLU A 663 -1.04 -33.51 3.46
N THR A 664 -0.37 -34.63 3.77
CA THR A 664 0.97 -34.91 3.25
C THR A 664 0.85 -35.93 2.12
N VAL A 665 1.31 -35.55 0.93
CA VAL A 665 1.26 -36.37 -0.27
C VAL A 665 2.64 -36.59 -0.87
N SER A 666 2.84 -37.75 -1.52
CA SER A 666 4.09 -38.05 -2.23
C SER A 666 4.20 -37.20 -3.51
N LEU A 667 5.38 -36.67 -3.78
CA LEU A 667 5.66 -35.96 -5.02
C LEU A 667 5.67 -36.91 -6.23
N PRO A 668 5.08 -36.51 -7.38
CA PRO A 668 5.07 -37.33 -8.60
C PRO A 668 6.44 -37.38 -9.33
N ILE A 669 7.47 -36.82 -8.74
CA ILE A 669 8.83 -36.78 -9.24
C ILE A 669 9.75 -37.54 -8.27
N PRO A 670 10.51 -38.56 -8.75
CA PRO A 670 11.42 -39.29 -7.87
C PRO A 670 12.56 -38.40 -7.40
N VAL A 671 13.08 -38.69 -6.19
CA VAL A 671 14.29 -38.04 -5.67
C VAL A 671 15.47 -38.26 -6.62
N GLN A 672 16.14 -37.18 -6.93
CA GLN A 672 17.28 -37.21 -7.87
C GLN A 672 18.54 -37.68 -7.18
N THR A 673 19.34 -38.45 -7.89
CA THR A 673 20.59 -39.07 -7.40
C THR A 673 21.85 -38.60 -8.13
N LEU A 674 21.70 -37.88 -9.24
CA LEU A 674 22.84 -37.28 -9.95
C LEU A 674 23.32 -36.03 -9.22
N PRO A 675 24.63 -35.76 -9.18
CA PRO A 675 25.15 -34.53 -8.56
C PRO A 675 24.54 -33.27 -9.11
N GLY A 676 24.22 -32.34 -8.21
CA GLY A 676 23.62 -31.03 -8.51
C GLY A 676 22.77 -30.50 -7.35
N GLU A 677 22.39 -29.26 -7.43
CA GLU A 677 21.42 -28.63 -6.52
C GLU A 677 20.02 -28.69 -7.16
N TYR A 678 19.07 -29.23 -6.43
CA TYR A 678 17.71 -29.43 -6.91
C TYR A 678 16.74 -28.55 -6.14
N ALA A 679 15.93 -27.80 -6.87
CA ALA A 679 14.79 -27.09 -6.32
C ALA A 679 13.50 -27.76 -6.82
N VAL A 680 12.62 -28.11 -5.88
CA VAL A 680 11.29 -28.66 -6.18
C VAL A 680 10.27 -27.61 -5.75
N THR A 681 9.51 -27.09 -6.71
CA THR A 681 8.46 -26.11 -6.45
C THR A 681 7.11 -26.78 -6.66
N VAL A 682 6.21 -26.66 -5.67
CA VAL A 682 4.80 -27.02 -5.81
C VAL A 682 4.03 -25.73 -6.00
N SER A 683 3.34 -25.60 -7.12
CA SER A 683 2.69 -24.36 -7.58
C SER A 683 1.19 -24.60 -7.80
N PHE A 684 0.36 -23.76 -7.19
CA PHE A 684 -1.10 -23.76 -7.36
C PHE A 684 -1.50 -22.62 -8.27
N ARG A 685 -2.25 -22.95 -9.34
CA ARG A 685 -2.58 -22.01 -10.43
C ARG A 685 -4.08 -22.04 -10.73
N LEU A 686 -4.63 -20.90 -11.15
CA LEU A 686 -6.03 -20.84 -11.58
C LEU A 686 -6.32 -21.79 -12.74
N LYS A 687 -7.41 -22.57 -12.65
CA LYS A 687 -7.89 -23.47 -13.70
C LYS A 687 -8.55 -22.75 -14.86
N GLU A 688 -9.18 -21.59 -14.58
CA GLU A 688 -9.98 -20.82 -15.51
C GLU A 688 -9.68 -19.32 -15.38
N ASP A 689 -10.12 -18.55 -16.36
CA ASP A 689 -10.07 -17.09 -16.29
C ASP A 689 -11.04 -16.59 -15.21
N THR A 690 -10.61 -15.62 -14.44
CA THR A 690 -11.42 -14.86 -13.49
C THR A 690 -11.51 -13.41 -13.94
N VAL A 691 -12.32 -12.58 -13.25
CA VAL A 691 -12.39 -11.14 -13.52
C VAL A 691 -11.08 -10.40 -13.20
N TRP A 692 -10.18 -11.02 -12.39
CA TRP A 692 -8.94 -10.40 -11.92
C TRP A 692 -7.67 -11.07 -12.45
N ALA A 693 -7.73 -12.30 -12.99
CA ALA A 693 -6.54 -12.98 -13.55
C ALA A 693 -6.91 -14.02 -14.61
N LYS A 694 -5.93 -14.30 -15.47
CA LYS A 694 -6.06 -15.36 -16.47
C LYS A 694 -5.73 -16.74 -15.89
N ARG A 695 -6.26 -17.78 -16.52
CA ARG A 695 -5.87 -19.18 -16.28
C ARG A 695 -4.35 -19.31 -16.18
N GLY A 696 -3.87 -20.09 -15.23
CA GLY A 696 -2.44 -20.30 -15.00
C GLY A 696 -1.79 -19.26 -14.08
N HIS A 697 -2.53 -18.24 -13.62
CA HIS A 697 -2.00 -17.32 -12.59
C HIS A 697 -1.72 -18.10 -11.31
N GLU A 698 -0.48 -17.99 -10.80
CA GLU A 698 -0.06 -18.63 -9.56
C GLU A 698 -0.62 -17.90 -8.35
N VAL A 699 -1.42 -18.61 -7.55
CA VAL A 699 -2.02 -18.08 -6.32
C VAL A 699 -1.22 -18.48 -5.07
N ALA A 700 -0.48 -19.59 -5.13
CA ALA A 700 0.34 -20.07 -4.03
C ALA A 700 1.46 -20.98 -4.52
N PHE A 701 2.53 -21.03 -3.77
CA PHE A 701 3.61 -21.98 -4.01
C PHE A 701 4.33 -22.33 -2.71
N GLY A 702 5.11 -23.42 -2.78
CA GLY A 702 6.17 -23.74 -1.83
C GLY A 702 7.35 -24.33 -2.57
N GLN A 703 8.56 -24.09 -2.08
CA GLN A 703 9.78 -24.61 -2.70
C GLN A 703 10.68 -25.30 -1.66
N GLY A 704 11.12 -26.52 -1.97
CA GLY A 704 12.14 -27.24 -1.21
C GLY A 704 13.43 -27.37 -2.02
N VAL A 705 14.56 -27.21 -1.37
CA VAL A 705 15.89 -27.31 -2.00
C VAL A 705 16.72 -28.40 -1.35
N TYR A 706 17.38 -29.22 -2.14
CA TYR A 706 18.35 -30.20 -1.66
C TYR A 706 19.53 -30.37 -2.63
N LYS A 707 20.67 -30.77 -2.10
CA LYS A 707 21.90 -30.96 -2.85
C LYS A 707 22.32 -32.44 -2.88
N VAL A 708 22.78 -32.89 -4.04
CA VAL A 708 23.44 -34.18 -4.20
C VAL A 708 24.92 -33.88 -4.52
N GLU A 709 25.79 -34.31 -3.62
CA GLU A 709 27.19 -33.99 -3.70
C GLU A 709 27.88 -34.70 -4.90
N ALA A 710 28.76 -33.97 -5.56
CA ALA A 710 29.64 -34.54 -6.56
C ALA A 710 30.94 -35.10 -5.93
N PRO A 711 31.49 -36.20 -6.41
CA PRO A 711 32.85 -36.56 -6.01
C PRO A 711 33.82 -35.45 -6.41
N ALA A 712 34.74 -35.11 -5.52
CA ALA A 712 35.74 -34.09 -5.77
C ALA A 712 36.58 -34.46 -7.02
N LYS A 713 36.53 -33.57 -8.05
CA LYS A 713 37.38 -33.71 -9.22
C LYS A 713 38.73 -33.06 -8.91
N ALA A 714 39.82 -33.80 -9.07
CA ALA A 714 41.18 -33.23 -9.07
C ALA A 714 41.32 -32.33 -10.31
N VAL A 715 41.39 -31.01 -10.08
CA VAL A 715 41.71 -30.04 -11.13
C VAL A 715 43.23 -29.98 -11.25
N LYS A 716 43.75 -30.18 -12.45
CA LYS A 716 45.19 -29.93 -12.69
C LYS A 716 45.43 -28.42 -12.62
N PRO A 717 46.42 -27.96 -11.79
CA PRO A 717 46.76 -26.57 -11.75
C PRO A 717 47.17 -26.06 -13.13
N ALA A 718 46.56 -24.94 -13.54
CA ALA A 718 47.00 -24.24 -14.74
C ALA A 718 48.31 -23.48 -14.43
N ARG A 719 49.16 -23.23 -15.40
CA ARG A 719 50.45 -22.54 -15.25
C ARG A 719 50.22 -21.04 -15.06
N PHE A 720 50.99 -20.40 -14.19
CA PHE A 720 51.03 -18.97 -14.02
C PHE A 720 52.46 -18.49 -13.75
N GLU A 721 52.72 -17.22 -13.97
CA GLU A 721 53.98 -16.52 -13.69
C GLU A 721 53.75 -15.45 -12.64
N VAL A 722 54.65 -15.33 -11.67
CA VAL A 722 54.69 -14.27 -10.65
C VAL A 722 55.75 -13.27 -11.01
N ILE A 723 55.40 -11.98 -11.05
CA ILE A 723 56.24 -10.87 -11.37
C ILE A 723 56.32 -9.96 -10.11
N ARG A 724 57.53 -9.83 -9.55
CA ARG A 724 57.77 -9.01 -8.37
C ARG A 724 58.51 -7.74 -8.74
N SER A 725 58.04 -6.58 -8.24
CA SER A 725 58.72 -5.31 -8.38
C SER A 725 58.71 -4.54 -7.08
N GLY A 726 59.32 -3.36 -7.03
CA GLY A 726 59.39 -2.55 -5.81
C GLY A 726 58.08 -1.93 -5.39
N HIS A 727 57.12 -1.72 -6.30
CA HIS A 727 55.87 -1.02 -6.03
C HIS A 727 54.63 -1.88 -6.36
N ASP A 728 54.78 -2.93 -7.11
CA ASP A 728 53.69 -3.71 -7.64
C ASP A 728 54.00 -5.23 -7.62
N PHE A 729 52.92 -6.02 -7.58
CA PHE A 729 52.98 -7.47 -7.64
C PHE A 729 52.04 -7.97 -8.77
N GLY A 730 52.63 -8.67 -9.75
CA GLY A 730 51.90 -9.17 -10.90
C GLY A 730 51.74 -10.69 -10.88
N VAL A 731 50.61 -11.19 -11.41
CA VAL A 731 50.36 -12.59 -11.70
C VAL A 731 49.80 -12.70 -13.12
N ARG A 732 50.42 -13.49 -13.93
CA ARG A 732 50.05 -13.65 -15.35
C ARG A 732 49.80 -15.12 -15.69
N GLY A 733 48.79 -15.39 -16.47
CA GLY A 733 48.49 -16.68 -17.04
C GLY A 733 48.24 -16.60 -18.56
N GLU A 734 47.70 -17.66 -19.14
CA GLU A 734 47.43 -17.73 -20.57
C GLU A 734 46.47 -16.65 -21.06
N ASN A 735 45.39 -16.43 -20.34
CA ASN A 735 44.30 -15.53 -20.72
C ASN A 735 44.10 -14.33 -19.78
N PHE A 736 44.94 -14.16 -18.76
CA PHE A 736 44.77 -13.10 -17.78
C PHE A 736 46.10 -12.45 -17.38
N ASP A 737 46.00 -11.23 -16.89
CA ASP A 737 47.08 -10.43 -16.33
C ASP A 737 46.52 -9.63 -15.14
N VAL A 738 47.07 -9.86 -13.97
CA VAL A 738 46.62 -9.23 -12.70
C VAL A 738 47.75 -8.40 -12.12
N LEU A 739 47.45 -7.15 -11.71
CA LEU A 739 48.39 -6.24 -11.07
C LEU A 739 47.85 -5.78 -9.73
N PHE A 740 48.64 -6.00 -8.69
CA PHE A 740 48.38 -5.43 -7.36
C PHE A 740 49.36 -4.29 -7.11
N SER A 741 48.89 -3.17 -6.61
CA SER A 741 49.70 -2.00 -6.30
C SER A 741 49.87 -1.85 -4.79
N TYR A 742 51.10 -1.80 -4.34
CA TYR A 742 51.44 -1.50 -2.93
C TYR A 742 51.11 -0.05 -2.60
N LEU A 743 51.34 0.86 -3.56
CA LEU A 743 51.10 2.29 -3.35
C LEU A 743 49.60 2.62 -3.26
N ASN A 744 48.79 1.95 -4.04
CA ASN A 744 47.35 2.18 -4.10
C ASN A 744 46.58 1.21 -3.18
N GLY A 745 47.24 0.17 -2.65
CA GLY A 745 46.73 -0.72 -1.64
C GLY A 745 45.64 -1.65 -2.12
N GLY A 746 45.83 -2.43 -3.20
CA GLY A 746 44.87 -3.39 -3.66
C GLY A 746 45.07 -3.86 -5.11
N LEU A 747 44.04 -4.50 -5.66
CA LEU A 747 43.97 -4.98 -7.04
C LEU A 747 43.79 -3.81 -8.00
N ALA A 748 44.89 -3.36 -8.63
CA ALA A 748 44.91 -2.18 -9.48
C ALA A 748 44.48 -2.45 -10.92
N SER A 749 44.69 -3.68 -11.41
CA SER A 749 44.27 -4.11 -12.77
C SER A 749 43.95 -5.60 -12.78
N TYR A 750 42.86 -5.91 -13.43
CA TYR A 750 42.48 -7.29 -13.77
C TYR A 750 42.10 -7.36 -15.26
N ARG A 751 43.03 -7.84 -16.08
CA ARG A 751 42.77 -8.05 -17.51
C ARG A 751 42.46 -9.50 -17.79
N TYR A 752 41.38 -9.75 -18.51
CA TYR A 752 40.99 -11.07 -18.98
C TYR A 752 40.68 -11.02 -20.46
N GLY A 753 41.22 -11.98 -21.23
CA GLY A 753 41.13 -11.94 -22.70
C GLY A 753 41.67 -10.65 -23.32
N GLY A 754 42.64 -9.97 -22.65
CA GLY A 754 43.19 -8.69 -23.07
C GLY A 754 42.38 -7.45 -22.74
N VAL A 755 41.20 -7.58 -22.09
CA VAL A 755 40.30 -6.48 -21.71
C VAL A 755 40.45 -6.18 -20.22
N GLU A 756 40.61 -4.89 -19.86
CA GLU A 756 40.55 -4.45 -18.47
C GLU A 756 39.11 -4.57 -17.94
N MET A 757 38.94 -5.29 -16.83
CA MET A 757 37.64 -5.61 -16.29
C MET A 757 37.16 -4.63 -15.22
N ILE A 758 38.05 -3.99 -14.47
CA ILE A 758 37.68 -3.14 -13.30
C ILE A 758 38.05 -1.68 -13.56
N GLN A 759 37.21 -0.77 -13.06
CA GLN A 759 37.42 0.68 -13.15
C GLN A 759 37.94 1.26 -11.80
N MET A 760 37.89 0.48 -10.75
CA MET A 760 38.31 0.88 -9.42
C MET A 760 38.92 -0.32 -8.69
N ILE A 761 39.91 -0.07 -7.84
CA ILE A 761 40.40 -1.07 -6.89
C ILE A 761 39.22 -1.55 -6.03
N PRO A 762 38.90 -2.86 -6.01
CA PRO A 762 37.86 -3.39 -5.14
C PRO A 762 38.14 -3.06 -3.69
N ARG A 763 37.16 -2.63 -2.94
CA ARG A 763 37.31 -2.17 -1.56
C ARG A 763 36.34 -2.91 -0.63
N PRO A 764 36.78 -3.19 0.62
CA PRO A 764 35.84 -3.55 1.68
C PRO A 764 34.75 -2.51 1.79
N ASN A 765 33.52 -2.95 1.97
CA ASN A 765 32.35 -2.10 2.15
C ASN A 765 31.54 -2.57 3.36
N PHE A 766 31.17 -1.63 4.23
CA PHE A 766 30.44 -1.86 5.48
C PHE A 766 29.18 -1.01 5.55
N TRP A 767 28.82 -0.34 4.46
CA TRP A 767 27.75 0.63 4.39
C TRP A 767 26.81 0.35 3.22
N ARG A 768 25.51 0.55 3.45
CA ARG A 768 24.47 0.65 2.41
C ARG A 768 23.85 2.04 2.43
N ALA A 769 23.19 2.45 1.35
CA ALA A 769 22.34 3.62 1.38
C ALA A 769 21.20 3.41 2.39
N PRO A 770 20.98 4.35 3.34
CA PRO A 770 19.90 4.21 4.30
C PRO A 770 18.54 4.07 3.59
N VAL A 771 17.73 3.11 4.02
CA VAL A 771 16.31 3.05 3.67
C VAL A 771 15.52 3.99 4.57
N ASP A 772 14.24 4.25 4.26
CA ASP A 772 13.42 5.14 5.08
C ASP A 772 13.33 4.65 6.53
N ASN A 773 13.21 3.35 6.77
CA ASN A 773 13.26 2.77 8.13
C ASN A 773 14.61 3.00 8.83
N ASP A 774 15.73 2.96 8.10
CA ASP A 774 17.06 3.28 8.64
C ASP A 774 17.13 4.75 9.08
N ASN A 775 16.53 5.65 8.30
CA ASN A 775 16.43 7.08 8.63
C ASN A 775 15.60 7.28 9.90
N GLY A 776 14.43 6.67 9.99
CA GLY A 776 13.55 6.75 11.17
C GLY A 776 14.18 6.19 12.43
N SER A 777 14.97 5.12 12.31
CA SER A 777 15.71 4.51 13.45
C SER A 777 17.06 5.16 13.73
N LEU A 778 17.38 6.29 13.08
CA LEU A 778 18.64 7.03 13.23
C LEU A 778 19.89 6.16 12.99
N MET A 779 19.86 5.30 11.98
CA MET A 779 21.00 4.43 11.63
C MET A 779 22.30 5.23 11.43
N GLN A 780 22.24 6.38 10.80
CA GLN A 780 23.39 7.23 10.52
C GLN A 780 24.10 7.67 11.82
N MET A 781 23.37 7.82 12.92
CA MET A 781 23.96 8.14 14.23
C MET A 781 24.52 6.89 14.92
N ARG A 782 23.80 5.76 14.83
CA ARG A 782 24.21 4.51 15.47
C ARG A 782 25.37 3.82 14.75
N CYS A 783 25.35 3.84 13.43
CA CYS A 783 26.21 3.04 12.55
C CYS A 783 27.19 3.89 11.72
N GLY A 784 27.20 5.23 11.86
CA GLY A 784 27.92 6.14 10.98
C GLY A 784 29.44 5.92 10.91
N GLN A 785 30.05 5.28 11.90
CA GLN A 785 31.47 4.89 11.83
C GLN A 785 31.75 3.90 10.69
N TRP A 786 30.80 3.05 10.35
CA TRP A 786 30.93 2.10 9.23
C TRP A 786 30.87 2.79 7.87
N LYS A 787 30.12 3.90 7.76
CA LYS A 787 30.18 4.78 6.58
C LYS A 787 31.58 5.35 6.40
N LEU A 788 32.13 5.94 7.46
CA LEU A 788 33.50 6.47 7.43
C LEU A 788 34.51 5.37 7.12
N ALA A 789 34.34 4.17 7.69
CA ALA A 789 35.19 3.02 7.39
C ALA A 789 35.15 2.66 5.91
N SER A 790 33.97 2.61 5.29
CA SER A 790 33.79 2.30 3.86
C SER A 790 34.43 3.36 2.95
N MET A 791 34.31 4.65 3.30
CA MET A 791 34.80 5.75 2.48
C MET A 791 36.33 5.97 2.60
N TYR A 792 36.86 5.85 3.84
CA TYR A 792 38.20 6.33 4.20
C TYR A 792 39.11 5.25 4.78
N LEU A 793 38.80 3.98 4.60
CA LEU A 793 39.74 2.90 4.96
C LEU A 793 41.05 3.08 4.22
N SER A 794 42.15 2.77 4.85
CA SER A 794 43.48 3.07 4.32
C SER A 794 44.47 1.95 4.62
N HIS A 795 45.26 1.55 3.62
CA HIS A 795 46.43 0.71 3.79
C HIS A 795 47.65 1.52 4.31
N LYS A 796 47.46 2.84 4.48
CA LYS A 796 48.44 3.75 5.00
C LYS A 796 48.07 4.19 6.41
N TYR A 797 49.04 4.36 7.28
CA TYR A 797 48.84 4.82 8.65
C TYR A 797 49.77 6.00 8.96
N PRO A 798 49.40 6.95 9.83
CA PRO A 798 50.23 8.05 10.21
C PRO A 798 51.53 7.57 10.88
N THR A 799 52.65 8.14 10.47
CA THR A 799 53.95 7.98 11.14
C THR A 799 54.38 9.31 11.69
N GLY A 800 55.33 9.30 12.59
CA GLY A 800 55.93 10.55 13.11
C GLY A 800 56.78 11.34 12.10
N GLY A 801 56.88 10.89 10.85
CA GLY A 801 57.61 11.53 9.76
C GLY A 801 56.74 12.30 8.78
N HIS A 802 57.36 12.88 7.74
CA HIS A 802 56.68 13.63 6.69
C HIS A 802 55.77 12.76 5.76
N TYR A 803 55.97 11.45 5.75
CA TYR A 803 55.24 10.50 4.90
C TYR A 803 54.51 9.50 5.77
N PRO A 804 53.25 9.15 5.41
CA PRO A 804 52.53 8.08 6.08
C PRO A 804 53.23 6.72 5.85
N GLY A 805 53.30 5.89 6.89
CA GLY A 805 53.65 4.47 6.75
C GLY A 805 52.66 3.71 5.90
N MET A 806 53.04 2.52 5.46
CA MET A 806 52.15 1.60 4.75
C MET A 806 52.19 0.24 5.42
N HIS A 807 51.03 -0.40 5.46
CA HIS A 807 50.99 -1.83 5.69
C HIS A 807 51.52 -2.53 4.46
N ILE A 808 52.68 -3.18 4.60
CA ILE A 808 53.29 -3.97 3.52
C ILE A 808 52.41 -5.21 3.35
N PRO A 809 51.89 -5.49 2.13
CA PRO A 809 51.05 -6.67 1.94
C PRO A 809 51.84 -7.96 2.17
N GLU A 810 51.17 -8.93 2.77
CA GLU A 810 51.70 -10.27 2.96
C GLU A 810 51.57 -11.06 1.62
N ILE A 811 52.64 -11.70 1.14
CA ILE A 811 52.64 -12.41 -0.12
C ILE A 811 53.12 -13.84 0.11
N GLU A 812 52.34 -14.78 -0.35
CA GLU A 812 52.61 -16.22 -0.35
C GLU A 812 52.47 -16.78 -1.78
N VAL A 813 53.47 -17.48 -2.27
CA VAL A 813 53.43 -18.15 -3.57
C VAL A 813 53.35 -19.65 -3.31
N LEU A 814 52.26 -20.28 -3.76
CA LEU A 814 51.96 -21.67 -3.62
C LEU A 814 52.19 -22.40 -4.98
N ASP A 815 52.12 -23.71 -4.98
CA ASP A 815 52.33 -24.51 -6.20
C ASP A 815 51.27 -24.28 -7.27
N ASP A 816 50.03 -23.91 -6.83
CA ASP A 816 48.84 -23.73 -7.68
C ASP A 816 48.31 -22.30 -7.75
N SER A 817 48.83 -21.39 -6.93
CA SER A 817 48.29 -20.05 -6.77
C SER A 817 49.29 -19.06 -6.18
N ALA A 818 48.98 -17.78 -6.29
CA ALA A 818 49.68 -16.71 -5.58
C ALA A 818 48.68 -15.92 -4.72
N LYS A 819 48.98 -15.77 -3.43
CA LYS A 819 48.13 -15.05 -2.48
C LYS A 819 48.82 -13.75 -2.04
N ILE A 820 48.03 -12.67 -2.05
CA ILE A 820 48.39 -11.36 -1.47
C ILE A 820 47.33 -10.87 -0.53
N THR A 821 47.72 -10.36 0.65
CA THR A 821 46.82 -9.87 1.68
C THR A 821 47.15 -8.43 2.00
N PHE A 822 46.17 -7.57 1.85
CA PHE A 822 46.21 -6.16 2.28
C PHE A 822 45.53 -6.00 3.64
N THR A 823 46.15 -5.21 4.52
CA THR A 823 45.54 -4.77 5.78
C THR A 823 45.16 -3.32 5.65
N TYR A 824 43.96 -2.98 6.05
CA TYR A 824 43.40 -1.62 6.02
C TYR A 824 43.03 -1.17 7.42
N ALA A 825 43.60 -0.03 7.83
CA ALA A 825 43.12 0.69 8.99
C ALA A 825 41.77 1.37 8.70
N MET A 826 40.83 1.25 9.60
CA MET A 826 39.53 1.89 9.51
C MET A 826 39.47 3.09 10.47
N PRO A 827 38.89 4.23 10.06
CA PRO A 827 38.78 5.43 10.88
C PRO A 827 37.66 5.34 11.89
N THR A 828 37.68 4.31 12.71
CA THR A 828 36.69 4.05 13.76
C THR A 828 37.22 4.39 15.14
N THR A 829 36.32 4.55 16.10
CA THR A 829 36.69 4.73 17.53
C THR A 829 35.86 3.74 18.37
N PRO A 830 36.51 2.73 18.96
CA PRO A 830 37.95 2.40 18.92
C PRO A 830 38.44 2.07 17.51
N ALA A 831 39.74 2.25 17.30
CA ALA A 831 40.40 1.94 16.04
C ALA A 831 40.38 0.45 15.75
N THR A 832 40.09 0.09 14.50
CA THR A 832 40.06 -1.31 14.04
C THR A 832 40.63 -1.46 12.64
N GLU A 833 40.86 -2.67 12.23
CA GLU A 833 41.41 -3.05 10.92
C GLU A 833 40.58 -4.16 10.27
N CYS A 834 40.67 -4.21 8.96
CA CYS A 834 40.20 -5.39 8.20
C CYS A 834 41.28 -5.85 7.25
N LYS A 835 41.20 -7.12 6.82
CA LYS A 835 42.12 -7.69 5.83
C LYS A 835 41.36 -8.16 4.60
N LEU A 836 41.91 -7.88 3.42
CA LEU A 836 41.39 -8.39 2.16
C LEU A 836 42.48 -9.19 1.46
N SER A 837 42.27 -10.48 1.33
CA SER A 837 43.19 -11.42 0.67
C SER A 837 42.70 -11.75 -0.74
N TYR A 838 43.60 -11.80 -1.68
CA TYR A 838 43.36 -12.25 -3.05
C TYR A 838 44.30 -13.45 -3.34
N GLN A 839 43.70 -14.59 -3.67
CA GLN A 839 44.42 -15.78 -4.09
C GLN A 839 44.16 -16.02 -5.59
N VAL A 840 45.17 -15.77 -6.41
CA VAL A 840 45.07 -15.84 -7.87
C VAL A 840 45.50 -17.22 -8.34
N TYR A 841 44.65 -17.90 -9.06
CA TYR A 841 44.90 -19.22 -9.65
C TYR A 841 45.33 -19.12 -11.12
N GLY A 842 45.98 -20.16 -11.61
CA GLY A 842 46.53 -20.18 -12.99
C GLY A 842 45.47 -20.11 -14.10
N ASP A 843 44.21 -20.33 -13.81
CA ASP A 843 43.09 -20.16 -14.74
C ASP A 843 42.49 -18.74 -14.74
N GLY A 844 43.07 -17.81 -13.96
CA GLY A 844 42.63 -16.44 -13.84
C GLY A 844 41.51 -16.24 -12.80
N SER A 845 41.03 -17.25 -12.11
CA SER A 845 40.10 -17.07 -10.99
C SER A 845 40.81 -16.48 -9.78
N ILE A 846 40.12 -15.63 -9.06
CA ILE A 846 40.65 -14.96 -7.86
C ILE A 846 39.70 -15.25 -6.69
N ARG A 847 40.17 -16.06 -5.76
CA ARG A 847 39.49 -16.28 -4.49
C ARG A 847 39.80 -15.13 -3.56
N THR A 848 38.75 -14.43 -3.12
CA THR A 848 38.85 -13.24 -2.30
C THR A 848 38.28 -13.51 -0.92
N THR A 849 39.02 -13.15 0.11
CA THR A 849 38.56 -13.31 1.51
C THR A 849 38.68 -12.00 2.25
N LEU A 850 37.55 -11.48 2.74
CA LEU A 850 37.48 -10.37 3.66
C LEU A 850 37.38 -10.88 5.10
N THR A 851 38.25 -10.37 5.98
CA THR A 851 38.22 -10.72 7.40
C THR A 851 38.15 -9.49 8.29
N TYR A 852 37.42 -9.59 9.37
CA TYR A 852 37.29 -8.60 10.41
C TYR A 852 37.43 -9.27 11.78
N ASP A 853 38.32 -8.76 12.62
CA ASP A 853 38.44 -9.19 14.01
C ASP A 853 37.62 -8.23 14.88
N PRO A 854 36.83 -8.72 15.82
CA PRO A 854 35.85 -7.93 16.57
C PRO A 854 36.52 -6.90 17.48
N VAL A 855 35.90 -5.71 17.55
CA VAL A 855 36.25 -4.65 18.50
C VAL A 855 34.96 -4.18 19.17
N GLU A 856 34.91 -4.23 20.47
CA GLU A 856 33.79 -3.80 21.28
C GLU A 856 33.50 -2.30 21.13
N GLY A 857 32.21 -1.93 21.06
CA GLY A 857 31.74 -0.55 21.07
C GLY A 857 31.54 0.09 19.69
N LEU A 858 31.58 -0.68 18.59
CA LEU A 858 31.38 -0.14 17.24
C LEU A 858 29.93 -0.13 16.77
N GLY A 859 29.02 -0.81 17.46
CA GLY A 859 27.61 -0.92 17.08
C GLY A 859 27.36 -1.84 15.86
N ASP A 860 26.12 -1.85 15.41
CA ASP A 860 25.67 -2.70 14.29
C ASP A 860 26.35 -2.29 12.98
N MET A 861 26.65 -3.27 12.15
CA MET A 861 27.27 -3.08 10.84
C MET A 861 26.19 -3.21 9.75
N PRO A 862 26.01 -2.18 8.89
CA PRO A 862 24.99 -2.26 7.84
C PRO A 862 25.25 -3.27 6.74
N GLU A 863 26.52 -3.51 6.38
CA GLU A 863 26.91 -4.48 5.35
C GLU A 863 28.31 -5.03 5.62
N PHE A 864 28.57 -6.28 5.28
CA PHE A 864 29.89 -6.88 5.29
C PHE A 864 30.22 -7.48 3.93
N GLY A 865 30.96 -6.73 3.09
CA GLY A 865 31.20 -7.13 1.72
C GLY A 865 32.33 -6.39 1.03
N VAL A 866 32.42 -6.57 -0.29
CA VAL A 866 33.40 -5.94 -1.18
C VAL A 866 32.68 -5.27 -2.35
N MET A 867 33.04 -4.03 -2.63
CA MET A 867 32.49 -3.22 -3.71
C MET A 867 33.45 -3.13 -4.89
N PHE A 868 32.90 -3.34 -6.10
CA PHE A 868 33.57 -3.21 -7.39
C PHE A 868 32.91 -2.10 -8.22
N LYS A 869 33.71 -1.49 -9.12
CA LYS A 869 33.16 -0.65 -10.20
C LYS A 869 33.61 -1.21 -11.56
N PHE A 870 32.66 -1.32 -12.48
CA PHE A 870 32.86 -1.66 -13.87
C PHE A 870 32.43 -0.49 -14.75
N ASP A 871 32.83 -0.53 -16.03
CA ASP A 871 32.27 0.38 -17.03
C ASP A 871 30.74 0.18 -17.14
N ALA A 872 29.99 1.24 -17.40
CA ALA A 872 28.54 1.19 -17.52
C ALA A 872 28.04 0.30 -18.67
N ASP A 873 28.89 -0.04 -19.65
CA ASP A 873 28.55 -1.00 -20.73
C ASP A 873 28.38 -2.44 -20.21
N TYR A 874 28.81 -2.74 -18.99
CA TYR A 874 28.55 -4.01 -18.32
C TYR A 874 27.21 -3.94 -17.60
N ASP A 875 26.14 -3.92 -18.37
CA ASP A 875 24.78 -3.63 -17.90
C ASP A 875 23.85 -4.86 -17.83
N ASN A 876 24.29 -6.04 -18.28
CA ASN A 876 23.48 -7.27 -18.19
C ASN A 876 23.84 -8.05 -16.92
N VAL A 877 22.83 -8.32 -16.09
CA VAL A 877 22.97 -9.09 -14.86
C VAL A 877 22.30 -10.45 -15.03
N THR A 878 23.00 -11.50 -14.64
CA THR A 878 22.42 -12.86 -14.53
C THR A 878 22.84 -13.43 -13.18
N TRP A 879 21.89 -13.98 -12.43
CA TRP A 879 22.20 -14.61 -11.13
C TRP A 879 21.45 -15.92 -10.95
N TYR A 880 22.07 -16.82 -10.21
CA TYR A 880 21.46 -18.01 -9.63
C TYR A 880 21.35 -17.79 -8.12
N GLY A 881 20.16 -17.48 -7.66
CA GLY A 881 19.86 -17.07 -6.31
C GLY A 881 18.38 -16.87 -6.12
N MET A 882 18.00 -16.20 -5.03
CA MET A 882 16.60 -15.84 -4.78
C MET A 882 16.15 -14.72 -5.73
N GLY A 883 14.89 -14.75 -6.15
CA GLY A 883 14.32 -13.78 -7.08
C GLY A 883 12.86 -14.08 -7.44
N PRO A 884 12.30 -13.40 -8.48
CA PRO A 884 12.96 -12.45 -9.40
C PRO A 884 13.22 -11.05 -8.82
N GLU A 885 12.41 -10.59 -7.85
CA GLU A 885 12.54 -9.26 -7.27
C GLU A 885 13.73 -9.14 -6.31
N GLU A 886 13.98 -7.94 -5.79
CA GLU A 886 14.98 -7.72 -4.75
C GLU A 886 14.63 -8.49 -3.48
N THR A 887 15.63 -8.96 -2.79
CA THR A 887 15.49 -9.72 -1.55
C THR A 887 16.48 -9.25 -0.49
N TYR A 888 16.05 -9.28 0.76
CA TYR A 888 16.85 -8.98 1.94
C TYR A 888 16.67 -10.10 2.96
N VAL A 889 17.56 -10.20 3.91
CA VAL A 889 17.57 -11.31 4.89
C VAL A 889 16.26 -11.42 5.69
N ASP A 890 15.55 -10.32 5.87
CA ASP A 890 14.25 -10.23 6.54
C ASP A 890 13.05 -10.07 5.58
N ARG A 891 13.31 -10.07 4.25
CA ARG A 891 12.27 -10.02 3.20
C ARG A 891 12.68 -10.87 2.00
N CYS A 892 12.45 -12.17 2.06
CA CYS A 892 12.79 -13.11 1.00
C CYS A 892 11.88 -14.35 0.91
N GLU A 893 10.84 -14.41 1.72
CA GLU A 893 9.93 -15.57 1.79
C GLU A 893 9.18 -15.80 0.47
N GLY A 894 8.81 -14.72 -0.22
CA GLY A 894 8.12 -14.77 -1.50
C GLY A 894 9.02 -15.07 -2.72
N ALA A 895 10.32 -15.17 -2.51
CA ALA A 895 11.27 -15.43 -3.60
C ALA A 895 11.48 -16.94 -3.86
N LYS A 896 11.87 -17.27 -5.08
CA LYS A 896 12.23 -18.64 -5.48
C LYS A 896 13.69 -18.72 -5.86
N LEU A 897 14.35 -19.83 -5.53
CA LEU A 897 15.68 -20.13 -6.03
C LEU A 897 15.61 -20.48 -7.51
N GLY A 898 16.28 -19.69 -8.34
CA GLY A 898 16.27 -19.85 -9.80
C GLY A 898 17.38 -19.07 -10.48
N ILE A 899 17.45 -19.18 -11.82
CA ILE A 899 18.31 -18.32 -12.64
C ILE A 899 17.47 -17.20 -13.24
N TYR A 900 17.86 -15.97 -12.93
CA TYR A 900 17.18 -14.75 -13.38
C TYR A 900 18.12 -13.86 -14.18
N ARG A 901 17.54 -12.95 -14.96
CA ARG A 901 18.26 -11.98 -15.79
C ARG A 901 17.52 -10.66 -15.84
N ASN A 902 18.27 -9.58 -15.75
CA ASN A 902 17.76 -8.23 -15.98
C ASN A 902 18.88 -7.28 -16.38
N LYS A 903 18.58 -6.01 -16.53
CA LYS A 903 19.56 -4.93 -16.67
C LYS A 903 19.90 -4.35 -15.31
N VAL A 904 21.08 -3.71 -15.22
CA VAL A 904 21.49 -2.98 -14.01
C VAL A 904 20.47 -1.92 -13.64
N GLU A 905 19.90 -1.22 -14.62
CA GLU A 905 18.87 -0.20 -14.39
C GLU A 905 17.55 -0.76 -13.82
N ASP A 906 17.19 -2.02 -14.17
CA ASP A 906 15.99 -2.68 -13.66
C ASP A 906 16.09 -3.00 -12.16
N ASN A 907 17.29 -2.97 -11.58
CA ASN A 907 17.51 -3.16 -10.14
C ASN A 907 17.26 -1.87 -9.33
N MET A 908 17.10 -0.73 -10.01
CA MET A 908 16.71 0.52 -9.34
C MET A 908 15.20 0.52 -9.08
N ALA A 909 14.81 0.20 -7.85
CA ALA A 909 13.42 0.33 -7.43
C ALA A 909 12.96 1.80 -7.52
N LYS A 910 11.69 2.00 -7.91
CA LYS A 910 11.12 3.34 -8.13
C LYS A 910 10.64 4.00 -6.83
N TYR A 911 11.35 3.79 -5.72
CA TYR A 911 11.08 4.48 -4.46
C TYR A 911 11.23 6.00 -4.66
N MET A 912 10.37 6.79 -4.01
CA MET A 912 10.35 8.24 -4.22
C MET A 912 11.68 8.91 -3.89
N VAL A 913 12.32 8.46 -2.82
CA VAL A 913 13.68 8.88 -2.44
C VAL A 913 14.66 7.75 -2.77
N PRO A 914 15.74 8.02 -3.51
CA PRO A 914 16.78 7.03 -3.78
C PRO A 914 17.35 6.46 -2.48
N GLN A 915 17.39 5.15 -2.36
CA GLN A 915 17.81 4.42 -1.16
C GLN A 915 18.30 3.04 -1.54
N GLU A 916 18.75 2.23 -0.59
CA GLU A 916 19.16 0.85 -0.84
C GLU A 916 18.06 0.09 -1.59
N CYS A 917 18.45 -0.59 -2.65
CA CYS A 917 17.56 -1.41 -3.46
C CYS A 917 18.36 -2.45 -4.27
N GLY A 918 17.64 -3.36 -4.90
CA GLY A 918 18.19 -4.30 -5.90
C GLY A 918 19.05 -5.43 -5.34
N ASN A 919 19.13 -5.62 -4.02
CA ASN A 919 19.89 -6.73 -3.42
C ASN A 919 19.28 -8.10 -3.75
N LYS A 920 20.10 -9.13 -3.80
CA LYS A 920 19.70 -10.54 -4.00
C LYS A 920 20.39 -11.41 -2.96
N VAL A 921 19.61 -12.16 -2.19
CA VAL A 921 20.15 -13.09 -1.19
C VAL A 921 20.31 -14.51 -1.75
N GLY A 922 21.10 -15.31 -1.09
CA GLY A 922 21.28 -16.71 -1.41
C GLY A 922 21.85 -16.94 -2.82
N VAL A 923 22.71 -16.07 -3.29
CA VAL A 923 23.29 -16.14 -4.64
C VAL A 923 24.45 -17.13 -4.65
N ARG A 924 24.36 -18.15 -5.52
CA ARG A 924 25.42 -19.14 -5.76
C ARG A 924 26.44 -18.61 -6.75
N TRP A 925 25.94 -17.96 -7.77
CA TRP A 925 26.77 -17.22 -8.73
C TRP A 925 25.96 -16.07 -9.34
N ALA A 926 26.70 -15.02 -9.73
CA ALA A 926 26.17 -13.92 -10.51
C ALA A 926 27.20 -13.46 -11.55
N SER A 927 26.72 -12.97 -12.68
CA SER A 927 27.58 -12.40 -13.72
C SER A 927 27.07 -11.02 -14.13
N VAL A 928 28.03 -10.13 -14.39
CA VAL A 928 27.78 -8.80 -14.95
C VAL A 928 28.53 -8.74 -16.27
N THR A 929 27.83 -8.52 -17.38
CA THR A 929 28.39 -8.64 -18.72
C THR A 929 27.99 -7.50 -19.65
N ASP A 930 28.85 -7.27 -20.67
CA ASP A 930 28.52 -6.38 -21.77
C ASP A 930 27.56 -7.08 -22.77
N ARG A 931 27.14 -6.34 -23.80
CA ARG A 931 26.28 -6.88 -24.89
C ARG A 931 26.90 -8.04 -25.71
N LYS A 932 28.19 -8.31 -25.53
CA LYS A 932 28.90 -9.45 -26.20
C LYS A 932 29.03 -10.65 -25.26
N GLY A 933 28.54 -10.54 -24.04
CA GLY A 933 28.63 -11.56 -23.00
C GLY A 933 30.00 -11.64 -22.31
N ARG A 934 30.89 -10.64 -22.50
CA ARG A 934 32.14 -10.51 -21.75
C ARG A 934 31.88 -9.78 -20.45
N GLY A 935 32.56 -10.21 -19.41
CA GLY A 935 32.37 -9.58 -18.10
C GLY A 935 32.99 -10.33 -16.95
N MET A 936 32.36 -10.28 -15.82
CA MET A 936 32.84 -10.88 -14.58
C MET A 936 31.79 -11.86 -14.04
N LEU A 937 32.23 -13.03 -13.67
CA LEU A 937 31.48 -14.05 -12.95
C LEU A 937 31.92 -14.05 -11.49
N PHE A 938 30.98 -13.97 -10.58
CA PHE A 938 31.14 -14.09 -9.13
C PHE A 938 30.52 -15.40 -8.67
N THR A 939 31.21 -16.14 -7.81
CA THR A 939 30.71 -17.40 -7.23
C THR A 939 30.97 -17.44 -5.74
N GLY A 940 30.06 -17.99 -4.97
CA GLY A 940 30.18 -18.09 -3.52
C GLY A 940 29.16 -19.07 -2.95
N ASP A 941 29.23 -19.25 -1.63
CA ASP A 941 28.26 -20.07 -0.91
C ASP A 941 27.21 -19.17 -0.30
N ALA A 942 26.04 -19.08 -0.97
CA ALA A 942 24.89 -18.29 -0.55
C ALA A 942 25.22 -16.79 -0.23
N MET A 943 26.00 -16.14 -1.10
CA MET A 943 26.37 -14.72 -0.95
C MET A 943 25.18 -13.81 -1.22
N GLU A 944 25.26 -12.56 -0.74
CA GLU A 944 24.41 -11.49 -1.23
C GLU A 944 25.08 -10.74 -2.39
N PHE A 945 24.26 -10.28 -3.34
CA PHE A 945 24.75 -9.67 -4.57
C PHE A 945 23.85 -8.49 -4.99
N SER A 946 24.50 -7.38 -5.33
CA SER A 946 23.83 -6.20 -5.87
C SER A 946 24.60 -5.66 -7.05
N ALA A 947 23.91 -5.24 -8.10
CA ALA A 947 24.50 -4.56 -9.27
C ALA A 947 23.61 -3.36 -9.61
N LEU A 948 24.10 -2.14 -9.36
CA LEU A 948 23.39 -0.87 -9.47
C LEU A 948 24.21 0.15 -10.27
N PRO A 949 23.58 1.20 -10.83
CA PRO A 949 24.33 2.26 -11.51
C PRO A 949 25.02 3.24 -10.58
N TYR A 950 24.77 3.15 -9.27
CA TYR A 950 25.26 4.11 -8.24
C TYR A 950 25.86 3.40 -7.04
N THR A 951 26.78 4.11 -6.39
CA THR A 951 27.28 3.72 -5.06
C THR A 951 26.24 4.04 -3.97
N PRO A 952 26.33 3.39 -2.80
CA PRO A 952 25.49 3.76 -1.65
C PRO A 952 25.59 5.26 -1.30
N HIS A 953 26.77 5.85 -1.42
CA HIS A 953 27.00 7.27 -1.10
C HIS A 953 26.37 8.23 -2.11
N GLU A 954 26.29 7.85 -3.39
CA GLU A 954 25.58 8.63 -4.41
C GLU A 954 24.07 8.57 -4.19
N MET A 955 23.54 7.40 -3.84
CA MET A 955 22.10 7.23 -3.58
C MET A 955 21.65 7.99 -2.33
N GLU A 956 22.36 7.88 -1.21
CA GLU A 956 21.95 8.51 0.05
C GLU A 956 22.00 10.05 0.06
N ASN A 957 22.70 10.66 -0.91
CA ASN A 957 22.78 12.12 -1.05
C ASN A 957 21.68 12.70 -1.94
N ALA A 958 20.89 11.88 -2.61
CA ALA A 958 19.81 12.30 -3.49
C ALA A 958 18.46 12.23 -2.76
N MET A 959 17.71 13.31 -2.83
CA MET A 959 16.31 13.35 -2.33
C MET A 959 15.31 13.01 -3.43
N HIS A 960 15.74 13.09 -4.69
CA HIS A 960 14.92 12.75 -5.86
C HIS A 960 15.75 11.99 -6.89
N PRO A 961 15.14 11.14 -7.71
CA PRO A 961 15.88 10.42 -8.77
C PRO A 961 16.62 11.32 -9.76
N PHE A 962 16.13 12.55 -10.00
CA PHE A 962 16.80 13.49 -10.90
C PHE A 962 18.07 14.14 -10.31
N GLU A 963 18.31 13.99 -9.02
CA GLU A 963 19.53 14.46 -8.34
C GLU A 963 20.68 13.47 -8.45
N LEU A 964 20.40 12.22 -8.84
CA LEU A 964 21.42 11.21 -9.08
C LEU A 964 22.34 11.64 -10.24
N PRO A 965 23.64 11.34 -10.16
CA PRO A 965 24.59 11.71 -11.23
C PRO A 965 24.29 10.95 -12.53
N GLN A 966 24.90 11.39 -13.63
CA GLN A 966 24.86 10.62 -14.86
C GLN A 966 25.54 9.24 -14.65
N VAL A 967 24.97 8.20 -15.23
CA VAL A 967 25.50 6.84 -15.12
C VAL A 967 26.80 6.71 -15.88
N HIS A 968 27.88 6.36 -15.19
CA HIS A 968 29.21 6.10 -15.75
C HIS A 968 29.73 4.71 -15.42
N TYR A 969 29.13 4.07 -14.41
CA TYR A 969 29.62 2.80 -13.87
C TYR A 969 28.47 1.83 -13.63
N THR A 970 28.84 0.56 -13.59
CA THR A 970 28.09 -0.47 -12.90
C THR A 970 28.80 -0.76 -11.58
N VAL A 971 28.10 -0.54 -10.49
CA VAL A 971 28.59 -0.79 -9.13
C VAL A 971 28.11 -2.14 -8.67
N VAL A 972 29.02 -3.05 -8.39
CA VAL A 972 28.70 -4.39 -7.89
C VAL A 972 29.16 -4.50 -6.45
N ARG A 973 28.25 -4.93 -5.58
CA ARG A 973 28.54 -5.32 -4.21
C ARG A 973 28.35 -6.81 -4.04
N VAL A 974 29.38 -7.47 -3.51
CA VAL A 974 29.34 -8.88 -3.17
C VAL A 974 29.55 -8.98 -1.66
N SER A 975 28.53 -9.44 -0.96
CA SER A 975 28.52 -9.34 0.50
C SER A 975 28.21 -10.69 1.13
N LYS A 976 28.69 -10.89 2.35
CA LYS A 976 28.26 -11.98 3.21
C LYS A 976 26.82 -11.78 3.61
N GLN A 977 26.50 -10.54 4.01
CA GLN A 977 25.17 -10.14 4.47
C GLN A 977 25.08 -8.60 4.52
N GLN A 978 23.89 -8.10 4.26
CA GLN A 978 23.39 -6.82 4.77
C GLN A 978 22.55 -7.06 6.03
N MET A 979 22.44 -6.09 6.93
CA MET A 979 21.43 -6.15 7.98
C MET A 979 20.03 -6.06 7.37
N GLY A 980 19.02 -6.54 8.07
CA GLY A 980 17.62 -6.41 7.65
C GLY A 980 17.20 -4.97 7.38
N ILE A 981 16.13 -4.80 6.62
CA ILE A 981 15.57 -3.48 6.26
C ILE A 981 14.49 -3.01 7.23
N ALA A 982 14.11 -3.85 8.22
CA ALA A 982 13.03 -3.63 9.16
C ALA A 982 11.63 -3.52 8.51
N GLY A 983 10.58 -3.39 9.29
CA GLY A 983 9.23 -3.40 8.78
C GLY A 983 8.13 -3.05 9.76
N ASP A 984 8.39 -2.94 11.06
CA ASP A 984 7.33 -2.65 12.03
C ASP A 984 6.82 -1.22 11.86
N ASP A 985 7.72 -0.23 11.90
CA ASP A 985 7.44 1.18 11.65
C ASP A 985 8.59 1.89 10.91
N SER A 986 8.43 3.17 10.55
CA SER A 986 9.45 3.99 9.89
C SER A 986 9.92 5.18 10.76
N TRP A 987 9.66 5.19 12.07
CA TRP A 987 10.04 6.27 12.99
C TRP A 987 10.82 5.83 14.22
N GLY A 988 11.16 4.54 14.35
CA GLY A 988 11.94 4.05 15.49
C GLY A 988 12.35 2.60 15.41
N ALA A 989 11.59 1.74 14.74
CA ALA A 989 11.84 0.32 14.64
C ALA A 989 13.17 0.02 13.93
N LYS A 990 13.92 -0.88 14.54
CA LYS A 990 15.14 -1.45 13.98
C LYS A 990 14.85 -2.81 13.36
N PRO A 991 15.75 -3.31 12.49
CA PRO A 991 15.69 -4.73 12.11
C PRO A 991 15.68 -5.61 13.36
N LEU A 992 14.94 -6.73 13.31
CA LEU A 992 14.91 -7.68 14.42
C LEU A 992 16.33 -8.22 14.74
N PRO A 993 16.63 -8.56 15.98
CA PRO A 993 17.98 -8.94 16.40
C PRO A 993 18.64 -10.04 15.59
N GLU A 994 17.88 -11.01 15.10
CA GLU A 994 18.38 -12.09 14.24
C GLU A 994 18.82 -11.64 12.84
N TYR A 995 18.40 -10.45 12.40
CA TYR A 995 18.73 -9.88 11.09
C TYR A 995 19.81 -8.80 11.17
N LEU A 996 20.37 -8.56 12.36
CA LEU A 996 21.51 -7.66 12.55
C LEU A 996 22.83 -8.38 12.27
N ILE A 997 23.84 -7.64 11.83
CA ILE A 997 25.21 -8.13 11.72
C ILE A 997 25.91 -7.87 13.05
N LYS A 998 26.30 -8.97 13.73
CA LYS A 998 27.02 -8.88 15.01
C LYS A 998 28.48 -8.53 14.79
N THR A 999 28.91 -7.41 15.35
CA THR A 999 30.28 -6.90 15.24
C THR A 999 31.19 -7.35 16.38
N ASP A 1000 30.68 -8.07 17.37
CA ASP A 1000 31.38 -8.66 18.50
C ASP A 1000 31.94 -10.06 18.23
N GLU A 1001 31.69 -10.60 17.02
CA GLU A 1001 32.20 -11.88 16.54
C GLU A 1001 33.19 -11.69 15.38
N LYS A 1002 34.15 -12.61 15.25
CA LYS A 1002 35.03 -12.65 14.10
C LYS A 1002 34.25 -12.95 12.84
N MET A 1003 34.42 -12.11 11.82
CA MET A 1003 33.77 -12.29 10.53
C MET A 1003 34.79 -12.66 9.45
N GLU A 1004 34.39 -13.63 8.62
CA GLU A 1004 35.09 -14.01 7.42
C GLU A 1004 34.07 -14.19 6.30
N PHE A 1005 34.43 -13.68 5.12
CA PHE A 1005 33.64 -13.83 3.91
C PHE A 1005 34.53 -14.17 2.72
N THR A 1006 34.24 -15.28 2.08
CA THR A 1006 35.01 -15.75 0.91
C THR A 1006 34.11 -15.94 -0.29
N PHE A 1007 34.55 -15.39 -1.42
CA PHE A 1007 33.94 -15.58 -2.73
C PHE A 1007 35.04 -15.66 -3.81
N THR A 1008 34.67 -16.08 -4.99
CA THR A 1008 35.60 -16.13 -6.13
C THR A 1008 35.06 -15.31 -7.29
N PHE A 1009 35.92 -14.57 -7.99
CA PHE A 1009 35.52 -13.93 -9.23
C PHE A 1009 36.48 -14.29 -10.37
N LYS A 1010 35.96 -14.24 -11.60
CA LYS A 1010 36.70 -14.57 -12.81
C LYS A 1010 36.14 -13.83 -14.01
N GLY A 1011 37.04 -13.32 -14.87
CA GLY A 1011 36.65 -12.83 -16.20
C GLY A 1011 36.04 -13.91 -17.08
N ILE A 1012 35.01 -13.57 -17.86
CA ILE A 1012 34.34 -14.47 -18.80
C ILE A 1012 34.17 -13.81 -20.16
#